data_fdfcf66172cd51c9cd0233b36e162502
#
_entry.id   fdfcf66172cd51c9cd0233b36e162502
#
_cell.length_a   1.000
_cell.length_b   1.000
_cell.length_c   1.000
_cell.angle_alpha   90.00
_cell.angle_beta   90.00
_cell.angle_gamma   90.00
#
_symmetry.space_group_name_H-M   'P 1'
#
loop_
_entity.id
_entity.type
_entity.pdbx_description
1 polymer ?
#
loop_
_entity_poly.entity_id
_entity_poly.type
_entity_poly.pdbx_seq_one_letter_code
_entity_poly.pdbx_strand_id
1 'polypeptide(L)'
;MKYGFVRVAAAIPIVKVADCKFNAQQIETQIAIADGKGVQIIIFPELSITGYTCADLFGQSLLLEEAEMALMQIMNNTRQMDIISIIGMPVVMNSTLLNSAVVFQKGKILGIVPKTYLPNYKEFYEQRWFTSALNHPDANVRLCGQNVPVSANLLFDTPETCFGIEICEDMWAPIPPSSALALKGAEIIFNMSADNEGISKHNYVRSLVSQQSARCLAGYVFSSSGFGESTTDVVFAGNGLIYENGTLLAESERFSFKEQLVISEIDVERLRGERLTNTTFAANIGNCPGRPAIHISTEFVNTRDLSLTRSIEAHPFVPQGKELDERCEEIFAIQIAGLAKRLVHTHCKTVVVGISGGLDSTLALLVCAKTFDKLDLPRKGIIGITMPGFGTTDRTYNNALHLMASLGVTIKEISIKESCIQHFNDINHDMTVHDVTYENSQARERTQILMDVANQLGGLVIGTGDLSELALGWATYNGDHMSMYGVNGSIPKTLVKYLANWVALNGMDNESRITLLDIVDTPISPELIPADENGNIKQKTEDLVGPYELHDFFLYQFLRFGFRPAKIFFLASIAFRDTYDEETIKKWLTIFCRRFFQQQFKRSCLPDGPKVGSVSLSPRGDWRMPSDASAASWLKECEEL
;
A
#
# COMPACT_ATOMS: atom_id res chain seq x y z
N MET A 1 17.60 -0.19 12.31
CA MET A 1 16.57 0.87 12.20
C MET A 1 15.27 0.40 12.85
N LYS A 2 14.54 1.29 13.52
CA LYS A 2 13.21 0.96 14.01
C LYS A 2 12.27 0.71 12.81
N TYR A 3 11.54 -0.40 12.84
CA TYR A 3 10.44 -0.70 11.92
C TYR A 3 10.79 -0.98 10.45
N GLY A 4 12.05 -1.29 10.12
CA GLY A 4 12.44 -1.75 8.78
C GLY A 4 12.48 -0.68 7.68
N PHE A 5 12.51 0.61 8.03
CA PHE A 5 12.66 1.68 7.04
C PHE A 5 14.13 1.98 6.73
N VAL A 6 14.46 2.07 5.43
CA VAL A 6 15.78 2.46 4.92
C VAL A 6 15.63 3.78 4.18
N ARG A 7 16.29 4.85 4.67
CA ARG A 7 16.25 6.16 4.01
C ARG A 7 17.27 6.21 2.88
N VAL A 8 16.78 6.44 1.68
CA VAL A 8 17.56 6.48 0.45
C VAL A 8 17.46 7.83 -0.24
N ALA A 9 18.44 8.16 -1.08
CA ALA A 9 18.40 9.38 -1.88
C ALA A 9 18.83 9.13 -3.32
N ALA A 10 18.10 9.74 -4.28
CA ALA A 10 18.53 9.95 -5.65
C ALA A 10 19.02 11.40 -5.79
N ALA A 11 20.31 11.55 -6.05
CA ALA A 11 20.97 12.83 -6.20
C ALA A 11 21.07 13.23 -7.69
N ILE A 12 20.84 14.49 -8.00
CA ILE A 12 20.95 15.05 -9.35
C ILE A 12 21.84 16.31 -9.24
N PRO A 13 23.16 16.15 -9.31
CA PRO A 13 24.08 17.28 -9.28
C PRO A 13 24.02 18.08 -10.57
N ILE A 14 24.39 19.35 -10.51
CA ILE A 14 24.83 20.09 -11.70
C ILE A 14 26.19 19.56 -12.08
N VAL A 15 26.38 19.19 -13.35
CA VAL A 15 27.67 18.71 -13.83
C VAL A 15 28.28 19.70 -14.84
N LYS A 16 29.61 19.58 -15.06
CA LYS A 16 30.32 20.16 -16.20
C LYS A 16 31.07 19.04 -16.91
N VAL A 17 30.80 18.89 -18.18
CA VAL A 17 31.41 17.83 -19.00
C VAL A 17 32.96 17.96 -18.95
N ALA A 18 33.63 16.87 -18.58
CA ALA A 18 35.07 16.72 -18.42
C ALA A 18 35.72 17.59 -17.31
N ASP A 19 34.94 18.26 -16.44
CA ASP A 19 35.45 18.99 -15.27
C ASP A 19 35.27 18.14 -13.99
N CYS A 20 36.10 17.10 -13.84
CA CYS A 20 36.03 16.17 -12.73
C CYS A 20 36.13 16.83 -11.36
N LYS A 21 36.91 17.91 -11.25
CA LYS A 21 37.08 18.66 -9.99
C LYS A 21 35.79 19.40 -9.59
N PHE A 22 35.14 20.07 -10.54
CA PHE A 22 33.86 20.74 -10.31
C PHE A 22 32.80 19.71 -9.90
N ASN A 23 32.68 18.59 -10.65
CA ASN A 23 31.72 17.56 -10.42
C ASN A 23 31.92 16.89 -9.04
N ALA A 24 33.18 16.65 -8.63
CA ALA A 24 33.50 16.16 -7.30
C ALA A 24 32.95 17.06 -6.18
N GLN A 25 33.12 18.39 -6.30
CA GLN A 25 32.60 19.35 -5.31
C GLN A 25 31.08 19.33 -5.20
N GLN A 26 30.37 19.19 -6.34
CA GLN A 26 28.91 19.06 -6.35
C GLN A 26 28.45 17.75 -5.65
N ILE A 27 29.12 16.66 -5.96
CA ILE A 27 28.86 15.34 -5.35
C ILE A 27 29.11 15.39 -3.83
N GLU A 28 30.24 15.91 -3.38
CA GLU A 28 30.59 16.08 -1.96
C GLU A 28 29.52 16.88 -1.20
N THR A 29 29.07 18.00 -1.81
CA THR A 29 28.02 18.85 -1.22
C THR A 29 26.73 18.08 -1.01
N GLN A 30 26.30 17.31 -2.01
CA GLN A 30 25.06 16.52 -1.90
C GLN A 30 25.20 15.35 -0.93
N ILE A 31 26.36 14.69 -0.85
CA ILE A 31 26.63 13.65 0.16
C ILE A 31 26.52 14.26 1.58
N ALA A 32 27.12 15.43 1.80
CA ALA A 32 27.05 16.08 3.11
C ALA A 32 25.64 16.50 3.51
N ILE A 33 24.84 17.02 2.57
CA ILE A 33 23.43 17.36 2.79
C ILE A 33 22.62 16.09 3.10
N ALA A 34 22.85 15.01 2.37
CA ALA A 34 22.15 13.74 2.54
C ALA A 34 22.48 13.09 3.90
N ASP A 35 23.76 13.05 4.28
CA ASP A 35 24.21 12.56 5.59
C ASP A 35 23.58 13.37 6.73
N GLY A 36 23.56 14.70 6.60
CA GLY A 36 22.91 15.59 7.57
C GLY A 36 21.39 15.34 7.72
N LYS A 37 20.75 14.79 6.70
CA LYS A 37 19.32 14.38 6.69
C LYS A 37 19.11 12.92 7.08
N GLY A 38 20.15 12.20 7.49
CA GLY A 38 20.09 10.81 7.93
C GLY A 38 19.84 9.81 6.78
N VAL A 39 20.23 10.16 5.55
CA VAL A 39 20.21 9.23 4.41
C VAL A 39 21.25 8.14 4.63
N GLN A 40 20.86 6.89 4.40
CA GLN A 40 21.76 5.73 4.56
C GLN A 40 22.50 5.39 3.27
N ILE A 41 21.82 5.52 2.13
CA ILE A 41 22.38 5.18 0.82
C ILE A 41 21.98 6.27 -0.17
N ILE A 42 22.98 6.84 -0.85
CA ILE A 42 22.79 7.84 -1.90
C ILE A 42 23.32 7.33 -3.23
N ILE A 43 22.59 7.59 -4.32
CA ILE A 43 23.03 7.30 -5.68
C ILE A 43 23.10 8.56 -6.52
N PHE A 44 24.15 8.65 -7.34
CA PHE A 44 24.38 9.68 -8.34
C PHE A 44 24.15 9.16 -9.76
N PRO A 45 23.98 10.04 -10.76
CA PRO A 45 23.82 9.64 -12.16
C PRO A 45 25.03 8.88 -12.73
N GLU A 46 24.77 8.19 -13.82
CA GLU A 46 25.78 7.50 -14.64
C GLU A 46 26.89 8.47 -15.05
N LEU A 47 28.16 8.03 -14.88
CA LEU A 47 29.38 8.81 -15.22
C LEU A 47 29.40 10.21 -14.60
N SER A 48 28.78 10.43 -13.46
CA SER A 48 28.62 11.75 -12.81
C SER A 48 29.92 12.44 -12.45
N ILE A 49 31.04 11.72 -12.32
CA ILE A 49 32.37 12.32 -12.09
C ILE A 49 32.87 13.06 -13.34
N THR A 50 32.71 12.47 -14.51
CA THR A 50 33.20 13.04 -15.77
C THR A 50 32.15 13.87 -16.52
N GLY A 51 30.88 13.59 -16.28
CA GLY A 51 29.77 13.80 -17.17
C GLY A 51 29.65 12.63 -18.16
N TYR A 52 28.43 12.30 -18.55
CA TYR A 52 28.14 11.23 -19.50
C TYR A 52 28.57 11.59 -20.94
N THR A 53 28.42 12.84 -21.30
CA THR A 53 28.57 13.32 -22.68
C THR A 53 30.00 13.68 -23.06
N CYS A 54 31.02 13.07 -22.45
CA CYS A 54 32.44 13.29 -22.75
C CYS A 54 32.89 12.76 -24.12
N ALA A 55 32.12 11.89 -24.77
CA ALA A 55 32.41 11.33 -26.10
C ALA A 55 33.85 10.76 -26.19
N ASP A 56 34.59 11.05 -27.25
CA ASP A 56 35.95 10.53 -27.47
C ASP A 56 36.98 11.00 -26.41
N LEU A 57 36.63 11.94 -25.53
CA LEU A 57 37.47 12.29 -24.39
C LEU A 57 37.66 11.12 -23.40
N PHE A 58 36.77 10.13 -23.38
CA PHE A 58 36.98 8.89 -22.62
C PHE A 58 38.24 8.10 -23.04
N GLY A 59 38.78 8.37 -24.23
CA GLY A 59 40.07 7.83 -24.68
C GLY A 59 41.29 8.62 -24.21
N GLN A 60 41.12 9.71 -23.44
CA GLN A 60 42.22 10.54 -22.97
C GLN A 60 42.66 10.13 -21.57
N SER A 61 43.93 9.77 -21.39
CA SER A 61 44.48 9.35 -20.10
C SER A 61 44.29 10.42 -19.00
N LEU A 62 44.41 11.69 -19.34
CA LEU A 62 44.24 12.80 -18.42
C LEU A 62 42.81 12.80 -17.80
N LEU A 63 41.78 12.59 -18.60
CA LEU A 63 40.40 12.53 -18.07
C LEU A 63 40.23 11.37 -17.09
N LEU A 64 40.82 10.21 -17.37
CA LEU A 64 40.71 9.02 -16.51
C LEU A 64 41.48 9.19 -15.19
N GLU A 65 42.68 9.83 -15.27
CA GLU A 65 43.48 10.18 -14.09
C GLU A 65 42.76 11.21 -13.20
N GLU A 66 42.20 12.28 -13.81
CA GLU A 66 41.40 13.28 -13.10
C GLU A 66 40.14 12.68 -12.47
N ALA A 67 39.47 11.71 -13.11
CA ALA A 67 38.33 11.01 -12.54
C ALA A 67 38.71 10.18 -11.28
N GLU A 68 39.87 9.49 -11.31
CA GLU A 68 40.38 8.75 -10.14
C GLU A 68 40.76 9.71 -9.00
N MET A 69 41.44 10.82 -9.32
CA MET A 69 41.78 11.87 -8.32
C MET A 69 40.51 12.49 -7.70
N ALA A 70 39.50 12.75 -8.51
CA ALA A 70 38.20 13.25 -8.05
C ALA A 70 37.52 12.28 -7.07
N LEU A 71 37.52 10.98 -7.37
CA LEU A 71 36.98 9.95 -6.44
C LEU A 71 37.78 9.94 -5.13
N MET A 72 39.12 9.99 -5.18
CA MET A 72 39.96 10.08 -3.98
C MET A 72 39.64 11.31 -3.14
N GLN A 73 39.41 12.46 -3.77
CA GLN A 73 39.03 13.69 -3.07
C GLN A 73 37.67 13.50 -2.35
N ILE A 74 36.65 13.00 -3.06
CA ILE A 74 35.32 12.75 -2.48
C ILE A 74 35.44 11.83 -1.30
N MET A 75 36.10 10.67 -1.41
CA MET A 75 36.27 9.69 -0.35
C MET A 75 36.99 10.26 0.88
N ASN A 76 37.99 11.10 0.68
CA ASN A 76 38.75 11.74 1.77
C ASN A 76 37.87 12.76 2.51
N ASN A 77 37.15 13.62 1.77
CA ASN A 77 36.31 14.67 2.36
C ASN A 77 35.07 14.14 3.05
N THR A 78 34.56 12.98 2.62
CA THR A 78 33.37 12.32 3.23
C THR A 78 33.73 11.20 4.21
N ARG A 79 35.01 11.00 4.55
CA ARG A 79 35.50 9.86 5.34
C ARG A 79 34.87 9.73 6.73
N GLN A 80 34.40 10.83 7.32
CA GLN A 80 33.76 10.84 8.64
C GLN A 80 32.24 10.64 8.59
N MET A 81 31.67 10.55 7.38
CA MET A 81 30.25 10.34 7.18
C MET A 81 29.92 8.84 7.12
N ASP A 82 28.78 8.45 7.70
CA ASP A 82 28.36 7.05 7.73
C ASP A 82 27.67 6.58 6.44
N ILE A 83 27.21 7.53 5.62
CA ILE A 83 26.44 7.28 4.39
C ILE A 83 27.18 6.42 3.38
N ILE A 84 26.48 5.47 2.77
CA ILE A 84 26.99 4.69 1.63
C ILE A 84 26.72 5.48 0.36
N SER A 85 27.74 5.69 -0.46
CA SER A 85 27.67 6.48 -1.69
C SER A 85 27.92 5.62 -2.92
N ILE A 86 27.07 5.78 -3.95
CA ILE A 86 27.13 5.09 -5.24
C ILE A 86 27.34 6.14 -6.32
N ILE A 87 28.52 6.14 -6.97
CA ILE A 87 28.93 7.18 -7.92
C ILE A 87 29.29 6.55 -9.27
N GLY A 88 28.85 7.19 -10.37
CA GLY A 88 29.18 6.77 -11.74
C GLY A 88 30.53 7.35 -12.21
N MET A 89 31.42 6.47 -12.71
CA MET A 89 32.68 6.87 -13.31
C MET A 89 33.23 5.84 -14.30
N PRO A 90 34.10 6.24 -15.23
CA PRO A 90 34.88 5.31 -16.06
C PRO A 90 35.96 4.60 -15.20
N VAL A 91 36.11 3.30 -15.37
CA VAL A 91 37.13 2.49 -14.67
C VAL A 91 37.93 1.69 -15.67
N VAL A 92 39.27 1.82 -15.62
CA VAL A 92 40.18 1.03 -16.45
C VAL A 92 40.43 -0.35 -15.79
N MET A 93 40.16 -1.43 -16.52
CA MET A 93 40.45 -2.79 -16.09
C MET A 93 41.04 -3.61 -17.25
N ASN A 94 42.21 -4.21 -17.07
CA ASN A 94 42.88 -5.08 -18.06
C ASN A 94 42.91 -4.49 -19.47
N SER A 95 43.32 -3.20 -19.60
CA SER A 95 43.40 -2.43 -20.85
C SER A 95 42.05 -2.22 -21.54
N THR A 96 40.94 -2.38 -20.84
CA THR A 96 39.61 -2.02 -21.30
C THR A 96 39.00 -0.95 -20.39
N LEU A 97 38.04 -0.19 -20.91
CA LEU A 97 37.33 0.82 -20.16
C LEU A 97 35.92 0.35 -19.83
N LEU A 98 35.53 0.46 -18.56
CA LEU A 98 34.22 0.09 -18.06
C LEU A 98 33.43 1.35 -17.66
N ASN A 99 32.17 1.42 -18.03
CA ASN A 99 31.19 2.32 -17.44
C ASN A 99 30.70 1.70 -16.14
N SER A 100 30.94 2.31 -15.00
CA SER A 100 30.85 1.64 -13.72
C SER A 100 30.21 2.49 -12.62
N ALA A 101 29.50 1.79 -11.71
CA ALA A 101 29.11 2.27 -10.39
C ALA A 101 30.19 1.91 -9.37
N VAL A 102 30.74 2.88 -8.68
CA VAL A 102 31.68 2.70 -7.57
C VAL A 102 30.94 2.93 -6.26
N VAL A 103 30.95 1.91 -5.40
CA VAL A 103 30.33 1.97 -4.06
C VAL A 103 31.41 2.16 -3.02
N PHE A 104 31.25 3.17 -2.17
CA PHE A 104 32.20 3.40 -1.08
C PHE A 104 31.52 3.88 0.20
N GLN A 105 32.21 3.70 1.31
CA GLN A 105 31.80 4.14 2.65
C GLN A 105 33.06 4.44 3.47
N LYS A 106 33.07 5.57 4.19
CA LYS A 106 34.17 5.96 5.12
C LYS A 106 35.58 5.89 4.51
N GLY A 107 35.71 6.30 3.24
CA GLY A 107 36.98 6.27 2.52
C GLY A 107 37.43 4.89 2.01
N LYS A 108 36.60 3.86 2.15
CA LYS A 108 36.84 2.51 1.65
C LYS A 108 35.96 2.24 0.43
N ILE A 109 36.51 1.82 -0.68
CA ILE A 109 35.77 1.31 -1.82
C ILE A 109 35.31 -0.11 -1.50
N LEU A 110 34.01 -0.33 -1.56
CA LEU A 110 33.38 -1.61 -1.24
C LEU A 110 33.31 -2.53 -2.46
N GLY A 111 33.02 -1.96 -3.64
CA GLY A 111 32.93 -2.71 -4.87
C GLY A 111 32.67 -1.84 -6.09
N ILE A 112 32.86 -2.41 -7.27
CA ILE A 112 32.62 -1.77 -8.55
C ILE A 112 31.66 -2.64 -9.36
N VAL A 113 30.54 -2.04 -9.81
CA VAL A 113 29.54 -2.71 -10.65
C VAL A 113 29.64 -2.13 -12.06
N PRO A 114 30.14 -2.89 -13.05
CA PRO A 114 30.20 -2.45 -14.43
C PRO A 114 28.86 -2.63 -15.13
N LYS A 115 28.55 -1.75 -16.09
CA LYS A 115 27.35 -1.80 -16.93
C LYS A 115 27.32 -3.10 -17.76
N THR A 116 26.16 -3.76 -17.75
CA THR A 116 25.96 -5.03 -18.44
C THR A 116 25.62 -4.84 -19.90
N TYR A 117 24.64 -3.99 -20.21
CA TYR A 117 24.21 -3.72 -21.58
C TYR A 117 24.62 -2.29 -22.00
N LEU A 118 25.37 -2.21 -23.07
CA LEU A 118 25.86 -0.95 -23.64
C LEU A 118 24.99 -0.58 -24.84
N PRO A 119 24.19 0.51 -24.78
CA PRO A 119 23.38 0.93 -25.92
C PRO A 119 24.30 1.35 -27.09
N ASN A 120 23.99 0.81 -28.28
CA ASN A 120 24.76 1.10 -29.51
C ASN A 120 23.80 1.19 -30.69
N TYR A 121 22.84 2.10 -30.60
CA TYR A 121 21.80 2.38 -31.59
C TYR A 121 21.32 3.83 -31.48
N LYS A 122 20.84 4.40 -32.58
CA LYS A 122 20.39 5.82 -32.71
C LYS A 122 21.45 6.79 -32.16
N GLU A 123 21.07 7.62 -31.17
CA GLU A 123 21.93 8.57 -30.49
C GLU A 123 22.97 7.94 -29.54
N PHE A 124 22.84 6.65 -29.22
CA PHE A 124 23.75 5.95 -28.32
C PHE A 124 24.79 5.13 -29.07
N TYR A 125 26.07 5.24 -28.66
CA TYR A 125 27.19 4.49 -29.23
C TYR A 125 28.28 4.18 -28.19
N GLU A 126 27.81 3.72 -26.97
CA GLU A 126 28.72 3.46 -25.84
C GLU A 126 29.76 2.37 -26.12
N GLN A 127 29.48 1.41 -27.01
CA GLN A 127 30.45 0.37 -27.40
C GLN A 127 31.69 0.93 -28.10
N ARG A 128 31.66 2.21 -28.52
CA ARG A 128 32.82 2.89 -29.03
C ARG A 128 33.90 3.07 -27.96
N TRP A 129 33.49 3.24 -26.70
CA TRP A 129 34.44 3.57 -25.61
C TRP A 129 34.49 2.47 -24.55
N PHE A 130 33.36 1.87 -24.23
CA PHE A 130 33.21 0.96 -23.09
C PHE A 130 33.07 -0.50 -23.50
N THR A 131 33.49 -1.37 -22.59
CA THR A 131 33.32 -2.82 -22.72
C THR A 131 32.25 -3.31 -21.73
N SER A 132 31.38 -4.20 -22.18
CA SER A 132 30.28 -4.80 -21.38
C SER A 132 30.83 -5.69 -20.27
N ALA A 133 30.14 -5.67 -19.12
CA ALA A 133 30.36 -6.63 -18.02
C ALA A 133 30.22 -8.09 -18.45
N LEU A 134 29.45 -8.39 -19.49
CA LEU A 134 29.31 -9.75 -20.04
C LEU A 134 30.62 -10.32 -20.59
N ASN A 135 31.52 -9.46 -21.00
CA ASN A 135 32.83 -9.81 -21.58
C ASN A 135 33.93 -9.94 -20.51
N HIS A 136 33.60 -9.68 -19.25
CA HIS A 136 34.55 -9.74 -18.15
C HIS A 136 34.15 -10.76 -17.09
N PRO A 137 35.07 -11.62 -16.63
CA PRO A 137 34.85 -12.41 -15.43
C PRO A 137 34.86 -11.51 -14.18
N ASP A 138 34.32 -12.03 -13.09
CA ASP A 138 34.49 -11.41 -11.78
C ASP A 138 35.99 -11.33 -11.45
N ALA A 139 36.45 -10.16 -11.04
CA ALA A 139 37.87 -9.88 -10.86
C ALA A 139 38.09 -8.82 -9.76
N ASN A 140 39.36 -8.50 -9.51
CA ASN A 140 39.72 -7.33 -8.71
C ASN A 140 40.47 -6.33 -9.57
N VAL A 141 40.29 -5.06 -9.27
CA VAL A 141 41.05 -3.94 -9.89
C VAL A 141 41.71 -3.10 -8.79
N ARG A 142 42.81 -2.47 -9.12
CA ARG A 142 43.41 -1.47 -8.24
C ARG A 142 42.85 -0.09 -8.61
N LEU A 143 42.10 0.51 -7.69
CA LEU A 143 41.52 1.85 -7.84
C LEU A 143 41.78 2.66 -6.56
N CYS A 144 42.27 3.90 -6.69
CA CYS A 144 42.66 4.77 -5.57
C CYS A 144 43.57 4.07 -4.55
N GLY A 145 44.50 3.26 -5.02
CA GLY A 145 45.42 2.48 -4.19
C GLY A 145 44.83 1.26 -3.46
N GLN A 146 43.54 1.02 -3.61
CA GLN A 146 42.80 -0.13 -2.98
C GLN A 146 42.65 -1.27 -4.01
N ASN A 147 42.60 -2.53 -3.51
CA ASN A 147 42.25 -3.71 -4.31
C ASN A 147 40.76 -4.00 -4.15
N VAL A 148 39.98 -3.83 -5.20
CA VAL A 148 38.51 -3.72 -5.16
C VAL A 148 37.86 -4.79 -6.04
N PRO A 149 36.83 -5.51 -5.57
CA PRO A 149 36.10 -6.46 -6.40
C PRO A 149 35.27 -5.76 -7.47
N VAL A 150 35.28 -6.32 -8.69
CA VAL A 150 34.53 -5.85 -9.86
C VAL A 150 33.64 -6.99 -10.35
N SER A 151 32.33 -6.81 -10.28
CA SER A 151 31.36 -7.77 -10.82
C SER A 151 29.98 -7.11 -10.99
N ALA A 152 29.24 -7.52 -12.01
CA ALA A 152 27.82 -7.17 -12.17
C ALA A 152 26.91 -7.94 -11.18
N ASN A 153 27.45 -8.91 -10.43
CA ASN A 153 26.70 -9.74 -9.46
C ASN A 153 27.03 -9.35 -8.00
N LEU A 154 27.50 -8.13 -7.73
CA LEU A 154 27.70 -7.66 -6.35
C LEU A 154 26.37 -7.36 -5.69
N LEU A 155 26.22 -7.85 -4.46
CA LEU A 155 25.19 -7.46 -3.52
C LEU A 155 25.86 -6.83 -2.29
N PHE A 156 25.29 -5.75 -1.81
CA PHE A 156 25.84 -5.02 -0.67
C PHE A 156 24.91 -5.23 0.53
N ASP A 157 25.42 -5.87 1.57
CA ASP A 157 24.68 -6.19 2.77
C ASP A 157 24.91 -5.12 3.84
N THR A 158 23.85 -4.40 4.17
CA THR A 158 23.80 -3.57 5.37
C THR A 158 23.15 -4.35 6.52
N PRO A 159 23.25 -3.90 7.77
CA PRO A 159 22.53 -4.54 8.88
C PRO A 159 21.00 -4.57 8.67
N GLU A 160 20.45 -3.63 7.88
CA GLU A 160 19.01 -3.46 7.67
C GLU A 160 18.51 -4.07 6.36
N THR A 161 19.29 -4.02 5.29
CA THR A 161 18.86 -4.40 3.94
C THR A 161 20.02 -4.90 3.09
N CYS A 162 19.66 -5.61 2.03
CA CYS A 162 20.58 -5.97 0.94
C CYS A 162 20.20 -5.18 -0.32
N PHE A 163 21.17 -4.57 -0.99
CA PHE A 163 20.89 -3.83 -2.22
C PHE A 163 21.80 -4.27 -3.38
N GLY A 164 21.28 -4.08 -4.59
CA GLY A 164 22.00 -4.30 -5.84
C GLY A 164 21.96 -3.08 -6.74
N ILE A 165 22.82 -3.08 -7.77
CA ILE A 165 22.98 -1.95 -8.68
C ILE A 165 22.91 -2.42 -10.13
N GLU A 166 22.22 -1.65 -10.96
CA GLU A 166 22.25 -1.76 -12.42
C GLU A 166 22.42 -0.37 -13.04
N ILE A 167 22.81 -0.28 -14.31
CA ILE A 167 23.17 1.00 -14.94
C ILE A 167 22.35 1.20 -16.22
N CYS A 168 21.51 2.22 -16.21
CA CYS A 168 20.77 2.80 -17.34
C CYS A 168 20.13 1.75 -18.26
N GLU A 169 20.77 1.43 -19.40
CA GLU A 169 20.30 0.45 -20.41
C GLU A 169 20.00 -0.92 -19.84
N ASP A 170 20.61 -1.29 -18.71
CA ASP A 170 20.33 -2.56 -18.02
C ASP A 170 18.84 -2.73 -17.70
N MET A 171 18.15 -1.64 -17.32
CA MET A 171 16.71 -1.64 -17.04
C MET A 171 15.86 -1.87 -18.30
N TRP A 172 16.36 -1.46 -19.48
CA TRP A 172 15.62 -1.57 -20.73
C TRP A 172 15.72 -2.96 -21.37
N ALA A 173 16.64 -3.78 -20.89
CA ALA A 173 16.81 -5.14 -21.36
C ALA A 173 15.54 -5.99 -21.09
N PRO A 174 15.19 -6.96 -21.97
CA PRO A 174 14.09 -7.86 -21.74
C PRO A 174 14.17 -8.64 -20.41
N ILE A 175 15.40 -8.94 -19.97
CA ILE A 175 15.71 -9.53 -18.65
C ILE A 175 16.74 -8.62 -17.99
N PRO A 176 16.30 -7.62 -17.21
CA PRO A 176 17.22 -6.70 -16.54
C PRO A 176 18.02 -7.41 -15.44
N PRO A 177 19.29 -7.01 -15.20
CA PRO A 177 20.10 -7.52 -14.09
C PRO A 177 19.41 -7.45 -12.74
N SER A 178 18.62 -6.41 -12.48
CA SER A 178 17.83 -6.25 -11.26
C SER A 178 16.89 -7.43 -10.97
N SER A 179 16.37 -8.11 -11.98
CA SER A 179 15.55 -9.32 -11.77
C SER A 179 16.35 -10.44 -11.10
N ALA A 180 17.57 -10.68 -11.59
CA ALA A 180 18.46 -11.69 -10.99
C ALA A 180 18.98 -11.24 -9.62
N LEU A 181 19.33 -9.96 -9.44
CA LEU A 181 19.79 -9.40 -8.17
C LEU A 181 18.70 -9.52 -7.09
N ALA A 182 17.45 -9.22 -7.42
CA ALA A 182 16.31 -9.36 -6.50
C ALA A 182 16.09 -10.82 -6.07
N LEU A 183 16.15 -11.78 -7.00
CA LEU A 183 16.04 -13.21 -6.71
C LEU A 183 17.23 -13.74 -5.89
N LYS A 184 18.38 -13.08 -5.95
CA LYS A 184 19.58 -13.40 -5.15
C LYS A 184 19.61 -12.70 -3.79
N GLY A 185 18.62 -11.86 -3.47
CA GLY A 185 18.48 -11.25 -2.16
C GLY A 185 18.37 -9.74 -2.10
N ALA A 186 18.64 -9.00 -3.21
CA ALA A 186 18.49 -7.55 -3.19
C ALA A 186 17.03 -7.14 -2.88
N GLU A 187 16.87 -6.30 -1.87
CA GLU A 187 15.57 -5.73 -1.47
C GLU A 187 15.40 -4.31 -2.02
N ILE A 188 16.51 -3.66 -2.32
CA ILE A 188 16.55 -2.33 -2.97
C ILE A 188 17.46 -2.43 -4.19
N ILE A 189 16.97 -1.91 -5.31
CA ILE A 189 17.74 -1.76 -6.55
C ILE A 189 18.05 -0.29 -6.75
N PHE A 190 19.32 0.01 -7.02
CA PHE A 190 19.76 1.33 -7.40
C PHE A 190 20.11 1.33 -8.88
N ASN A 191 19.56 2.28 -9.63
CA ASN A 191 19.85 2.46 -11.06
C ASN A 191 20.37 3.88 -11.29
N MET A 192 21.61 3.96 -11.76
CA MET A 192 22.18 5.21 -12.25
C MET A 192 22.03 5.30 -13.76
N SER A 193 21.58 6.46 -14.23
CA SER A 193 21.27 6.67 -15.64
C SER A 193 21.82 7.98 -16.17
N ALA A 194 21.99 8.03 -17.47
CA ALA A 194 22.09 9.26 -18.27
C ALA A 194 21.08 9.13 -19.42
N ASP A 195 19.80 9.19 -19.05
CA ASP A 195 18.71 9.00 -19.97
C ASP A 195 18.28 10.34 -20.58
N ASN A 196 18.43 10.48 -21.90
CA ASN A 196 18.05 11.70 -22.62
C ASN A 196 16.52 11.83 -22.69
N GLU A 197 16.02 13.05 -22.81
CA GLU A 197 14.61 13.31 -22.88
C GLU A 197 14.05 13.35 -24.31
N GLY A 198 12.82 12.86 -24.43
CA GLY A 198 11.98 12.96 -25.61
C GLY A 198 10.51 13.08 -25.20
N ILE A 199 9.67 13.53 -26.13
CA ILE A 199 8.23 13.66 -25.88
C ILE A 199 7.67 12.28 -25.46
N SER A 200 6.96 12.24 -24.34
CA SER A 200 6.33 11.04 -23.73
C SER A 200 7.30 10.00 -23.14
N LYS A 201 8.62 10.14 -23.29
CA LYS A 201 9.60 9.17 -22.78
C LYS A 201 9.55 9.06 -21.25
N HIS A 202 9.36 10.16 -20.55
CA HIS A 202 9.24 10.18 -19.09
C HIS A 202 8.16 9.22 -18.56
N ASN A 203 6.97 9.22 -19.16
CA ASN A 203 5.90 8.30 -18.73
C ASN A 203 6.29 6.84 -18.95
N TYR A 204 7.02 6.56 -20.02
CA TYR A 204 7.54 5.23 -20.29
C TYR A 204 8.58 4.81 -19.25
N VAL A 205 9.53 5.69 -18.90
CA VAL A 205 10.54 5.44 -17.83
C VAL A 205 9.85 5.19 -16.50
N ARG A 206 8.89 6.03 -16.11
CA ARG A 206 8.09 5.80 -14.88
C ARG A 206 7.40 4.44 -14.88
N SER A 207 6.84 4.03 -16.02
CA SER A 207 6.19 2.72 -16.14
C SER A 207 7.18 1.57 -16.00
N LEU A 208 8.37 1.67 -16.61
CA LEU A 208 9.44 0.66 -16.49
C LEU A 208 9.90 0.53 -15.04
N VAL A 209 10.23 1.65 -14.38
CA VAL A 209 10.68 1.65 -12.98
C VAL A 209 9.61 1.09 -12.05
N SER A 210 8.35 1.53 -12.22
CA SER A 210 7.21 1.03 -11.44
C SER A 210 7.03 -0.47 -11.60
N GLN A 211 7.00 -0.97 -12.83
CA GLN A 211 6.82 -2.40 -13.12
C GLN A 211 8.00 -3.24 -12.63
N GLN A 212 9.23 -2.75 -12.77
CA GLN A 212 10.41 -3.47 -12.29
C GLN A 212 10.45 -3.53 -10.77
N SER A 213 10.14 -2.43 -10.08
CA SER A 213 9.96 -2.39 -8.63
C SER A 213 8.90 -3.41 -8.16
N ALA A 214 7.73 -3.44 -8.80
CA ALA A 214 6.63 -4.34 -8.47
C ALA A 214 6.98 -5.81 -8.75
N ARG A 215 7.56 -6.10 -9.92
CA ARG A 215 7.92 -7.47 -10.33
C ARG A 215 8.98 -8.08 -9.43
N CYS A 216 9.95 -7.26 -9.01
CA CYS A 216 11.02 -7.66 -8.10
C CYS A 216 10.61 -7.66 -6.62
N LEU A 217 9.42 -7.16 -6.27
CA LEU A 217 9.01 -6.90 -4.88
C LEU A 217 10.13 -6.16 -4.14
N ALA A 218 10.57 -5.04 -4.70
CA ALA A 218 11.76 -4.30 -4.27
C ALA A 218 11.52 -2.80 -4.22
N GLY A 219 12.31 -2.11 -3.39
CA GLY A 219 12.55 -0.68 -3.57
C GLY A 219 13.35 -0.45 -4.85
N TYR A 220 13.07 0.62 -5.58
CA TYR A 220 13.82 0.98 -6.78
C TYR A 220 14.14 2.48 -6.78
N VAL A 221 15.43 2.79 -6.77
CA VAL A 221 15.95 4.16 -6.70
C VAL A 221 16.66 4.47 -8.02
N PHE A 222 16.08 5.38 -8.78
CA PHE A 222 16.57 5.78 -10.10
C PHE A 222 17.10 7.20 -10.04
N SER A 223 18.33 7.43 -10.52
CA SER A 223 18.94 8.76 -10.63
C SER A 223 19.51 8.94 -12.03
N SER A 224 19.05 9.97 -12.73
CA SER A 224 19.47 10.25 -14.10
C SER A 224 20.05 11.65 -14.25
N SER A 225 21.01 11.80 -15.17
CA SER A 225 21.69 13.06 -15.51
C SER A 225 20.71 14.20 -15.77
N GLY A 226 21.11 15.39 -15.35
CA GLY A 226 20.32 16.61 -15.49
C GLY A 226 21.11 17.75 -16.16
N PHE A 227 20.91 18.95 -15.62
CA PHE A 227 21.53 20.16 -16.14
C PHE A 227 23.07 20.11 -16.07
N GLY A 228 23.71 20.45 -17.18
CA GLY A 228 25.18 20.53 -17.31
C GLY A 228 25.79 19.50 -18.24
N GLU A 229 25.06 18.46 -18.64
CA GLU A 229 25.47 17.59 -19.74
C GLU A 229 25.42 18.33 -21.07
N SER A 230 26.19 17.86 -22.07
CA SER A 230 26.19 18.48 -23.39
C SER A 230 24.84 18.40 -24.08
N THR A 231 24.45 19.50 -24.71
CA THR A 231 23.19 19.60 -25.47
C THR A 231 23.42 19.64 -26.97
N THR A 232 24.52 19.02 -27.45
CA THR A 232 24.84 18.97 -28.88
C THR A 232 23.68 18.41 -29.70
N ASP A 233 23.13 17.25 -29.29
CA ASP A 233 22.03 16.61 -29.99
C ASP A 233 20.87 16.19 -29.04
N VAL A 234 21.10 16.10 -27.73
CA VAL A 234 20.19 15.58 -26.75
C VAL A 234 20.07 16.50 -25.52
N VAL A 235 19.01 16.34 -24.74
CA VAL A 235 18.79 17.09 -23.50
C VAL A 235 18.50 16.11 -22.38
N PHE A 236 18.98 16.40 -21.17
CA PHE A 236 18.79 15.59 -19.97
C PHE A 236 17.91 16.34 -18.96
N ALA A 237 16.86 15.71 -18.46
CA ALA A 237 15.86 16.39 -17.62
C ALA A 237 16.15 16.33 -16.12
N GLY A 238 17.02 15.44 -15.67
CA GLY A 238 17.30 15.25 -14.25
C GLY A 238 16.19 14.47 -13.54
N ASN A 239 15.95 13.24 -13.99
CA ASN A 239 14.93 12.38 -13.38
C ASN A 239 15.48 11.66 -12.14
N GLY A 240 14.92 11.95 -10.97
CA GLY A 240 15.12 11.19 -9.73
C GLY A 240 13.78 10.55 -9.32
N LEU A 241 13.73 9.22 -9.22
CA LEU A 241 12.52 8.47 -8.90
C LEU A 241 12.80 7.47 -7.79
N ILE A 242 11.91 7.41 -6.80
CA ILE A 242 11.96 6.39 -5.74
C ILE A 242 10.63 5.65 -5.73
N TYR A 243 10.69 4.34 -5.99
CA TYR A 243 9.54 3.44 -5.98
C TYR A 243 9.69 2.34 -4.92
N GLU A 244 8.57 1.86 -4.42
CA GLU A 244 8.46 0.71 -3.53
C GLU A 244 7.33 -0.19 -4.00
N ASN A 245 7.65 -1.41 -4.41
CA ASN A 245 6.66 -2.39 -4.90
C ASN A 245 5.64 -1.75 -5.88
N GLY A 246 6.16 -1.02 -6.87
CA GLY A 246 5.37 -0.37 -7.92
C GLY A 246 4.76 0.98 -7.55
N THR A 247 4.83 1.41 -6.29
CA THR A 247 4.27 2.69 -5.83
C THR A 247 5.33 3.77 -5.86
N LEU A 248 5.05 4.92 -6.48
CA LEU A 248 5.92 6.09 -6.44
C LEU A 248 5.90 6.72 -5.04
N LEU A 249 7.08 6.90 -4.44
CA LEU A 249 7.25 7.52 -3.14
C LEU A 249 7.71 8.98 -3.24
N ALA A 250 8.64 9.25 -4.15
CA ALA A 250 9.18 10.59 -4.38
C ALA A 250 9.72 10.74 -5.80
N GLU A 251 9.70 11.97 -6.31
CA GLU A 251 10.10 12.32 -7.66
C GLU A 251 10.74 13.72 -7.69
N SER A 252 11.76 13.92 -8.55
CA SER A 252 12.37 15.22 -8.81
C SER A 252 11.53 16.09 -9.74
N GLU A 253 11.81 17.40 -9.74
CA GLU A 253 11.33 18.32 -10.76
C GLU A 253 12.15 18.14 -12.05
N ARG A 254 11.48 17.88 -13.16
CA ARG A 254 12.13 17.75 -14.48
C ARG A 254 12.56 19.09 -15.03
N PHE A 255 13.69 19.09 -15.77
CA PHE A 255 14.26 20.29 -16.40
C PHE A 255 14.64 21.39 -15.39
N SER A 256 14.93 21.03 -14.15
CA SER A 256 15.47 21.97 -13.17
C SER A 256 16.90 22.37 -13.54
N PHE A 257 17.22 23.65 -13.39
CA PHE A 257 18.57 24.17 -13.55
C PHE A 257 19.36 24.26 -12.24
N LYS A 258 18.82 23.58 -11.21
CA LYS A 258 19.43 23.50 -9.88
C LYS A 258 19.68 22.03 -9.54
N GLU A 259 20.65 21.82 -8.66
CA GLU A 259 20.84 20.51 -8.04
C GLU A 259 19.59 20.06 -7.29
N GLN A 260 19.32 18.79 -7.28
CA GLN A 260 18.18 18.19 -6.56
C GLN A 260 18.62 16.97 -5.76
N LEU A 261 17.93 16.75 -4.65
CA LEU A 261 18.11 15.59 -3.80
C LEU A 261 16.72 15.04 -3.43
N VAL A 262 16.35 13.95 -4.06
CA VAL A 262 15.08 13.25 -3.82
C VAL A 262 15.30 12.24 -2.69
N ILE A 263 14.54 12.34 -1.61
CA ILE A 263 14.69 11.49 -0.43
C ILE A 263 13.36 10.82 -0.11
N SER A 264 13.41 9.55 0.23
CA SER A 264 12.28 8.81 0.84
C SER A 264 12.79 7.62 1.64
N GLU A 265 11.90 6.95 2.34
CA GLU A 265 12.17 5.72 3.07
C GLU A 265 11.53 4.52 2.34
N ILE A 266 12.33 3.46 2.12
CA ILE A 266 11.87 2.16 1.64
C ILE A 266 11.55 1.29 2.85
N ASP A 267 10.35 0.72 2.90
CA ASP A 267 9.91 -0.22 3.93
C ASP A 267 10.32 -1.66 3.56
N VAL A 268 11.52 -2.07 3.94
CA VAL A 268 12.04 -3.40 3.61
C VAL A 268 11.30 -4.53 4.37
N GLU A 269 10.74 -4.24 5.54
CA GLU A 269 9.92 -5.24 6.26
C GLU A 269 8.64 -5.54 5.50
N ARG A 270 7.99 -4.54 4.91
CA ARG A 270 6.87 -4.72 3.99
C ARG A 270 7.27 -5.60 2.80
N LEU A 271 8.40 -5.29 2.16
CA LEU A 271 8.90 -6.05 1.01
C LEU A 271 9.19 -7.52 1.38
N ARG A 272 9.77 -7.76 2.55
CA ARG A 272 10.00 -9.12 3.08
C ARG A 272 8.69 -9.87 3.32
N GLY A 273 7.70 -9.22 3.91
CA GLY A 273 6.36 -9.79 4.10
C GLY A 273 5.69 -10.18 2.78
N GLU A 274 5.76 -9.32 1.77
CA GLU A 274 5.24 -9.60 0.43
C GLU A 274 5.97 -10.79 -0.24
N ARG A 275 7.31 -10.85 -0.15
CA ARG A 275 8.11 -11.96 -0.69
C ARG A 275 7.83 -13.27 0.03
N LEU A 276 7.66 -13.25 1.36
CA LEU A 276 7.38 -14.44 2.17
C LEU A 276 6.07 -15.11 1.77
N THR A 277 5.06 -14.34 1.40
CA THR A 277 3.74 -14.84 1.02
C THR A 277 3.60 -15.12 -0.47
N ASN A 278 4.54 -14.65 -1.30
CA ASN A 278 4.50 -14.82 -2.76
C ASN A 278 5.21 -16.11 -3.19
N THR A 279 4.43 -17.18 -3.36
CA THR A 279 4.96 -18.50 -3.77
C THR A 279 5.62 -18.48 -5.16
N THR A 280 5.16 -17.60 -6.06
CA THR A 280 5.75 -17.44 -7.39
C THR A 280 7.14 -16.82 -7.30
N PHE A 281 7.32 -15.80 -6.46
CA PHE A 281 8.65 -15.22 -6.22
C PHE A 281 9.61 -16.28 -5.65
N ALA A 282 9.16 -17.03 -4.63
CA ALA A 282 9.93 -18.11 -4.02
C ALA A 282 10.33 -19.20 -5.03
N ALA A 283 9.43 -19.62 -5.92
CA ALA A 283 9.71 -20.60 -6.97
C ALA A 283 10.77 -20.11 -7.98
N ASN A 284 10.82 -18.81 -8.26
CA ASN A 284 11.81 -18.24 -9.17
C ASN A 284 13.22 -18.17 -8.56
N ILE A 285 13.37 -18.10 -7.23
CA ILE A 285 14.68 -18.12 -6.56
C ILE A 285 15.47 -19.37 -6.96
N GLY A 286 14.83 -20.54 -6.94
CA GLY A 286 15.47 -21.80 -7.31
C GLY A 286 15.87 -21.93 -8.79
N ASN A 287 15.27 -21.10 -9.65
CA ASN A 287 15.52 -21.10 -11.11
C ASN A 287 16.26 -19.84 -11.57
N CYS A 288 16.85 -19.05 -10.65
CA CYS A 288 17.55 -17.82 -10.98
C CYS A 288 18.76 -18.10 -11.87
N PRO A 289 18.82 -17.52 -13.09
CA PRO A 289 19.95 -17.74 -13.99
C PRO A 289 21.20 -16.99 -13.54
N GLY A 290 22.35 -17.40 -14.06
CA GLY A 290 23.61 -16.70 -13.90
C GLY A 290 24.46 -17.20 -12.72
N ARG A 291 25.56 -16.47 -12.45
CA ARG A 291 26.49 -16.80 -11.37
C ARG A 291 25.90 -16.45 -10.01
N PRO A 292 26.33 -17.12 -8.93
CA PRO A 292 25.99 -16.70 -7.56
C PRO A 292 26.34 -15.21 -7.32
N ALA A 293 25.61 -14.55 -6.44
CA ALA A 293 25.96 -13.21 -6.00
C ALA A 293 27.23 -13.24 -5.13
N ILE A 294 28.00 -12.17 -5.21
CA ILE A 294 29.11 -11.88 -4.31
C ILE A 294 28.62 -10.87 -3.29
N HIS A 295 28.53 -11.28 -2.04
CA HIS A 295 28.06 -10.46 -0.95
C HIS A 295 29.17 -9.62 -0.33
N ILE A 296 28.98 -8.32 -0.26
CA ILE A 296 29.91 -7.34 0.31
C ILE A 296 29.26 -6.74 1.55
N SER A 297 29.83 -6.98 2.72
CA SER A 297 29.36 -6.37 3.96
C SER A 297 29.72 -4.89 4.03
N THR A 298 28.76 -4.07 4.45
CA THR A 298 28.96 -2.64 4.73
C THR A 298 29.04 -2.38 6.23
N GLU A 299 29.44 -1.20 6.63
CA GLU A 299 29.36 -0.78 8.01
C GLU A 299 27.94 -0.27 8.33
N PHE A 300 27.59 -0.28 9.63
CA PHE A 300 26.33 0.28 10.10
C PHE A 300 26.26 1.79 9.82
N VAL A 301 25.12 2.25 9.32
CA VAL A 301 24.82 3.69 9.16
C VAL A 301 23.97 4.13 10.35
N ASN A 302 24.50 5.04 11.16
CA ASN A 302 23.78 5.55 12.32
C ASN A 302 22.65 6.50 11.85
N THR A 303 21.42 6.03 11.95
CA THR A 303 20.25 6.87 11.67
C THR A 303 19.88 7.68 12.90
N ARG A 304 20.16 8.98 12.86
CA ARG A 304 19.67 9.94 13.86
C ARG A 304 18.17 10.10 13.62
N ASP A 305 17.38 10.18 14.66
CA ASP A 305 15.93 10.36 14.73
C ASP A 305 15.10 10.09 13.46
N LEU A 306 14.29 9.05 13.51
CA LEU A 306 13.50 8.61 12.37
C LEU A 306 12.14 9.32 12.30
N SER A 307 12.13 10.57 11.87
CA SER A 307 10.92 11.17 11.32
C SER A 307 10.81 10.77 9.84
N LEU A 308 9.77 10.04 9.45
CA LEU A 308 9.55 9.68 8.05
C LEU A 308 9.31 10.94 7.21
N THR A 309 9.89 11.01 6.01
CA THR A 309 9.63 12.07 5.04
C THR A 309 8.42 11.74 4.17
N ARG A 310 8.11 10.44 4.03
CA ARG A 310 6.94 9.97 3.28
C ARG A 310 5.65 10.14 4.08
N SER A 311 4.55 10.43 3.41
CA SER A 311 3.22 10.43 4.02
C SER A 311 2.75 9.01 4.30
N ILE A 312 2.04 8.83 5.41
CA ILE A 312 1.32 7.59 5.74
C ILE A 312 -0.17 7.88 5.58
N GLU A 313 -0.81 7.12 4.71
CA GLU A 313 -2.24 7.28 4.42
C GLU A 313 -3.09 6.83 5.60
N ALA A 314 -3.91 7.74 6.14
CA ALA A 314 -4.80 7.47 7.28
C ALA A 314 -5.99 6.56 6.91
N HIS A 315 -6.48 6.67 5.68
CA HIS A 315 -7.63 5.91 5.19
C HIS A 315 -7.27 5.01 4.01
N PRO A 316 -6.50 3.91 4.23
CA PRO A 316 -5.88 3.13 3.15
C PRO A 316 -6.87 2.37 2.26
N PHE A 317 -8.13 2.25 2.67
CA PHE A 317 -9.20 1.64 1.88
C PHE A 317 -9.94 2.63 0.99
N VAL A 318 -9.86 3.93 1.29
CA VAL A 318 -10.61 4.96 0.57
C VAL A 318 -9.85 5.37 -0.69
N PRO A 319 -10.47 5.28 -1.88
CA PRO A 319 -9.82 5.72 -3.11
C PRO A 319 -9.43 7.21 -3.07
N GLN A 320 -8.29 7.54 -3.63
CA GLN A 320 -7.78 8.90 -3.69
C GLN A 320 -7.31 9.28 -5.10
N GLY A 321 -7.21 10.58 -5.35
CA GLY A 321 -6.63 11.13 -6.57
C GLY A 321 -7.62 11.27 -7.73
N LYS A 322 -7.08 11.38 -8.94
CA LYS A 322 -7.85 11.75 -10.16
C LYS A 322 -8.77 10.64 -10.68
N GLU A 323 -8.55 9.39 -10.27
CA GLU A 323 -9.31 8.20 -10.72
C GLU A 323 -10.40 7.79 -9.71
N LEU A 324 -10.80 8.72 -8.86
CA LEU A 324 -11.70 8.47 -7.75
C LEU A 324 -13.07 7.92 -8.20
N ASP A 325 -13.67 8.54 -9.21
CA ASP A 325 -14.98 8.13 -9.73
C ASP A 325 -14.90 6.74 -10.36
N GLU A 326 -13.86 6.50 -11.17
CA GLU A 326 -13.62 5.19 -11.81
C GLU A 326 -13.48 4.07 -10.77
N ARG A 327 -12.75 4.33 -9.70
CA ARG A 327 -12.58 3.34 -8.60
C ARG A 327 -13.87 3.09 -7.82
N CYS A 328 -14.70 4.12 -7.60
CA CYS A 328 -16.00 3.93 -6.97
C CYS A 328 -16.93 3.10 -7.86
N GLU A 329 -16.96 3.38 -9.16
CA GLU A 329 -17.71 2.59 -10.14
C GLU A 329 -17.24 1.14 -10.18
N GLU A 330 -15.93 0.89 -10.13
CA GLU A 330 -15.34 -0.45 -10.11
C GLU A 330 -15.75 -1.22 -8.85
N ILE A 331 -15.74 -0.59 -7.67
CA ILE A 331 -16.20 -1.19 -6.41
C ILE A 331 -17.65 -1.67 -6.57
N PHE A 332 -18.56 -0.79 -7.02
CA PHE A 332 -19.94 -1.17 -7.27
C PHE A 332 -20.08 -2.26 -8.33
N ALA A 333 -19.31 -2.19 -9.42
CA ALA A 333 -19.33 -3.19 -10.48
C ALA A 333 -18.98 -4.59 -9.96
N ILE A 334 -17.98 -4.70 -9.06
CA ILE A 334 -17.60 -5.96 -8.43
C ILE A 334 -18.73 -6.50 -7.53
N GLN A 335 -19.33 -5.64 -6.68
CA GLN A 335 -20.44 -6.04 -5.81
C GLN A 335 -21.67 -6.48 -6.63
N ILE A 336 -22.04 -5.72 -7.66
CA ILE A 336 -23.14 -6.00 -8.57
C ILE A 336 -22.91 -7.31 -9.32
N ALA A 337 -21.73 -7.52 -9.88
CA ALA A 337 -21.41 -8.75 -10.63
C ALA A 337 -21.50 -10.00 -9.72
N GLY A 338 -21.04 -9.89 -8.47
CA GLY A 338 -21.15 -10.96 -7.48
C GLY A 338 -22.60 -11.33 -7.18
N LEU A 339 -23.45 -10.36 -6.87
CA LEU A 339 -24.86 -10.57 -6.58
C LEU A 339 -25.63 -11.05 -7.82
N ALA A 340 -25.39 -10.43 -8.98
CA ALA A 340 -26.03 -10.80 -10.25
C ALA A 340 -25.77 -12.26 -10.59
N LYS A 341 -24.52 -12.74 -10.47
CA LYS A 341 -24.19 -14.15 -10.70
C LYS A 341 -24.95 -15.07 -9.75
N ARG A 342 -25.11 -14.69 -8.49
CA ARG A 342 -25.85 -15.48 -7.50
C ARG A 342 -27.33 -15.59 -7.87
N LEU A 343 -27.97 -14.47 -8.23
CA LEU A 343 -29.37 -14.44 -8.65
C LEU A 343 -29.63 -15.26 -9.90
N VAL A 344 -28.79 -15.10 -10.93
CA VAL A 344 -28.89 -15.89 -12.16
C VAL A 344 -28.71 -17.38 -11.90
N HIS A 345 -27.76 -17.77 -11.05
CA HIS A 345 -27.49 -19.16 -10.72
C HIS A 345 -28.65 -19.84 -9.97
N THR A 346 -29.22 -19.14 -9.00
CA THR A 346 -30.34 -19.66 -8.18
C THR A 346 -31.70 -19.47 -8.84
N HIS A 347 -31.76 -18.78 -9.97
CA HIS A 347 -33.00 -18.36 -10.65
C HIS A 347 -33.93 -17.50 -9.77
N CYS A 348 -33.41 -16.90 -8.71
CA CYS A 348 -34.16 -16.02 -7.82
C CYS A 348 -34.42 -14.67 -8.51
N LYS A 349 -35.67 -14.20 -8.39
CA LYS A 349 -36.12 -12.89 -8.84
C LYS A 349 -36.49 -11.97 -7.68
N THR A 350 -36.21 -12.42 -6.46
CA THR A 350 -36.53 -11.71 -5.22
C THR A 350 -35.32 -11.72 -4.31
N VAL A 351 -35.04 -10.57 -3.69
CA VAL A 351 -34.10 -10.44 -2.58
C VAL A 351 -34.78 -9.79 -1.38
N VAL A 352 -34.37 -10.18 -0.19
CA VAL A 352 -34.87 -9.63 1.07
C VAL A 352 -33.71 -8.97 1.79
N VAL A 353 -33.92 -7.72 2.20
CA VAL A 353 -32.88 -6.90 2.86
C VAL A 353 -33.49 -6.24 4.09
N GLY A 354 -32.84 -6.39 5.23
CA GLY A 354 -33.19 -5.64 6.45
C GLY A 354 -32.69 -4.20 6.33
N ILE A 355 -33.57 -3.22 6.44
CA ILE A 355 -33.24 -1.80 6.32
C ILE A 355 -33.42 -1.13 7.66
N SER A 356 -32.30 -0.84 8.32
CA SER A 356 -32.27 -0.13 9.60
C SER A 356 -32.32 1.41 9.45
N GLY A 357 -31.98 1.92 8.25
CA GLY A 357 -31.72 3.34 8.02
C GLY A 357 -30.27 3.76 8.31
N GLY A 358 -29.38 2.82 8.60
CA GLY A 358 -27.93 3.02 8.74
C GLY A 358 -27.17 2.81 7.43
N LEU A 359 -25.90 3.16 7.45
CA LEU A 359 -24.98 3.13 6.29
C LEU A 359 -24.91 1.78 5.59
N ASP A 360 -24.77 0.69 6.33
CA ASP A 360 -24.51 -0.64 5.77
C ASP A 360 -25.72 -1.19 5.02
N SER A 361 -26.91 -1.06 5.61
CA SER A 361 -28.16 -1.44 4.96
C SER A 361 -28.44 -0.57 3.73
N THR A 362 -28.07 0.69 3.79
CA THR A 362 -28.16 1.64 2.66
C THR A 362 -27.29 1.19 1.50
N LEU A 363 -26.00 0.91 1.73
CA LEU A 363 -25.09 0.43 0.68
C LEU A 363 -25.58 -0.88 0.07
N ALA A 364 -26.00 -1.84 0.91
CA ALA A 364 -26.54 -3.12 0.44
C ALA A 364 -27.78 -2.93 -0.44
N LEU A 365 -28.69 -2.03 -0.06
CA LEU A 365 -29.88 -1.71 -0.85
C LEU A 365 -29.54 -1.07 -2.19
N LEU A 366 -28.56 -0.15 -2.23
CA LEU A 366 -28.06 0.46 -3.46
C LEU A 366 -27.45 -0.58 -4.41
N VAL A 367 -26.67 -1.52 -3.89
CA VAL A 367 -26.12 -2.64 -4.67
C VAL A 367 -27.25 -3.52 -5.23
N CYS A 368 -28.28 -3.83 -4.42
CA CYS A 368 -29.44 -4.58 -4.89
C CYS A 368 -30.17 -3.85 -6.03
N ALA A 369 -30.46 -2.55 -5.87
CA ALA A 369 -31.15 -1.75 -6.88
C ALA A 369 -30.38 -1.74 -8.21
N LYS A 370 -29.08 -1.42 -8.16
CA LYS A 370 -28.21 -1.43 -9.34
C LYS A 370 -28.08 -2.84 -9.97
N THR A 371 -28.10 -3.90 -9.17
CA THR A 371 -28.07 -5.28 -9.66
C THR A 371 -29.34 -5.64 -10.42
N PHE A 372 -30.51 -5.26 -9.89
CA PHE A 372 -31.80 -5.50 -10.53
C PHE A 372 -31.91 -4.74 -11.84
N ASP A 373 -31.50 -3.47 -11.86
CA ASP A 373 -31.44 -2.68 -13.10
C ASP A 373 -30.53 -3.35 -14.14
N LYS A 374 -29.35 -3.84 -13.73
CA LYS A 374 -28.39 -4.50 -14.64
C LYS A 374 -28.90 -5.82 -15.22
N LEU A 375 -29.79 -6.51 -14.50
CA LEU A 375 -30.41 -7.77 -14.91
C LEU A 375 -31.79 -7.57 -15.56
N ASP A 376 -32.23 -6.35 -15.78
CA ASP A 376 -33.59 -6.01 -16.28
C ASP A 376 -34.70 -6.63 -15.42
N LEU A 377 -34.46 -6.76 -14.10
CA LEU A 377 -35.43 -7.22 -13.13
C LEU A 377 -36.20 -6.04 -12.53
N PRO A 378 -37.52 -6.20 -12.27
CA PRO A 378 -38.29 -5.13 -11.64
C PRO A 378 -37.83 -4.90 -10.20
N ARG A 379 -37.50 -3.68 -9.83
CA ARG A 379 -37.08 -3.30 -8.45
C ARG A 379 -38.10 -3.70 -7.37
N LYS A 380 -39.37 -3.94 -7.74
CA LYS A 380 -40.39 -4.51 -6.86
C LYS A 380 -40.07 -5.93 -6.34
N GLY A 381 -39.13 -6.64 -6.99
CA GLY A 381 -38.56 -7.87 -6.47
C GLY A 381 -37.58 -7.69 -5.30
N ILE A 382 -37.17 -6.46 -5.01
CA ILE A 382 -36.36 -6.13 -3.82
C ILE A 382 -37.34 -5.86 -2.68
N ILE A 383 -37.31 -6.68 -1.65
CA ILE A 383 -38.16 -6.55 -0.46
C ILE A 383 -37.33 -5.95 0.64
N GLY A 384 -37.45 -4.64 0.83
CA GLY A 384 -36.84 -3.94 1.96
C GLY A 384 -37.74 -4.05 3.19
N ILE A 385 -37.21 -4.57 4.29
CA ILE A 385 -37.96 -4.75 5.53
C ILE A 385 -37.35 -3.88 6.61
N THR A 386 -38.15 -2.92 7.12
CA THR A 386 -37.82 -2.23 8.36
C THR A 386 -38.48 -2.94 9.55
N MET A 387 -37.71 -3.16 10.62
CA MET A 387 -38.13 -3.97 11.76
C MET A 387 -37.92 -3.18 13.07
N PRO A 388 -38.82 -2.20 13.37
CA PRO A 388 -38.65 -1.39 14.56
C PRO A 388 -38.66 -2.24 15.83
N GLY A 389 -37.63 -2.06 16.66
CA GLY A 389 -37.43 -2.67 17.96
C GLY A 389 -37.53 -1.63 19.08
N PHE A 390 -36.87 -1.91 20.22
CA PHE A 390 -36.92 -1.03 21.39
C PHE A 390 -35.99 0.20 21.24
N GLY A 391 -34.92 0.12 20.45
CA GLY A 391 -33.93 1.18 20.26
C GLY A 391 -34.03 1.96 18.95
N THR A 392 -35.03 1.66 18.11
CA THR A 392 -35.23 2.33 16.82
C THR A 392 -35.65 3.79 17.02
N THR A 393 -34.93 4.74 16.39
CA THR A 393 -35.23 6.17 16.46
C THR A 393 -36.12 6.60 15.28
N ASP A 394 -36.88 7.70 15.45
CA ASP A 394 -37.73 8.25 14.38
C ASP A 394 -36.89 8.66 13.15
N ARG A 395 -35.68 9.16 13.37
CA ARG A 395 -34.77 9.61 12.28
C ARG A 395 -34.37 8.43 11.39
N THR A 396 -33.84 7.39 11.95
CA THR A 396 -33.38 6.20 11.20
C THR A 396 -34.55 5.45 10.56
N TYR A 397 -35.69 5.37 11.26
CA TYR A 397 -36.91 4.79 10.73
C TYR A 397 -37.42 5.54 9.49
N ASN A 398 -37.51 6.88 9.56
CA ASN A 398 -37.96 7.71 8.44
C ASN A 398 -36.97 7.64 7.26
N ASN A 399 -35.67 7.66 7.52
CA ASN A 399 -34.63 7.49 6.52
C ASN A 399 -34.77 6.16 5.79
N ALA A 400 -35.03 5.07 6.51
CA ALA A 400 -35.26 3.76 5.91
C ALA A 400 -36.44 3.78 4.93
N LEU A 401 -37.59 4.33 5.36
CA LEU A 401 -38.79 4.41 4.53
C LEU A 401 -38.60 5.30 3.30
N HIS A 402 -38.03 6.47 3.47
CA HIS A 402 -37.77 7.42 2.37
C HIS A 402 -36.81 6.83 1.33
N LEU A 403 -35.72 6.18 1.76
CA LEU A 403 -34.76 5.55 0.86
C LEU A 403 -35.40 4.41 0.07
N MET A 404 -36.16 3.54 0.73
CA MET A 404 -36.86 2.44 0.07
C MET A 404 -37.89 2.93 -0.94
N ALA A 405 -38.64 3.98 -0.59
CA ALA A 405 -39.63 4.59 -1.47
C ALA A 405 -38.97 5.23 -2.71
N SER A 406 -37.91 6.02 -2.53
CA SER A 406 -37.19 6.66 -3.63
C SER A 406 -36.55 5.67 -4.61
N LEU A 407 -36.07 4.53 -4.12
CA LEU A 407 -35.53 3.46 -4.97
C LEU A 407 -36.62 2.60 -5.63
N GLY A 408 -37.90 2.80 -5.30
CA GLY A 408 -39.03 2.09 -5.89
C GLY A 408 -39.11 0.60 -5.53
N VAL A 409 -38.54 0.19 -4.42
CA VAL A 409 -38.56 -1.20 -3.93
C VAL A 409 -39.89 -1.55 -3.24
N THR A 410 -40.11 -2.81 -2.91
CA THR A 410 -41.26 -3.22 -2.09
C THR A 410 -40.92 -3.03 -0.61
N ILE A 411 -41.75 -2.27 0.10
CA ILE A 411 -41.56 -1.95 1.52
C ILE A 411 -42.44 -2.85 2.37
N LYS A 412 -41.84 -3.43 3.40
CA LYS A 412 -42.55 -4.10 4.50
C LYS A 412 -42.10 -3.52 5.83
N GLU A 413 -43.06 -3.38 6.73
CA GLU A 413 -42.81 -2.99 8.12
C GLU A 413 -43.26 -4.09 9.04
N ILE A 414 -42.37 -4.62 9.88
CA ILE A 414 -42.64 -5.72 10.80
C ILE A 414 -42.02 -5.38 12.15
N SER A 415 -42.86 -5.01 13.14
CA SER A 415 -42.37 -4.78 14.50
C SER A 415 -41.93 -6.06 15.16
N ILE A 416 -40.77 -6.05 15.81
CA ILE A 416 -40.23 -7.21 16.56
C ILE A 416 -40.57 -7.14 18.05
N LYS A 417 -41.26 -6.08 18.51
CA LYS A 417 -41.43 -5.85 19.96
C LYS A 417 -42.17 -6.98 20.65
N GLU A 418 -43.31 -7.38 20.13
CA GLU A 418 -44.14 -8.44 20.77
C GLU A 418 -43.41 -9.79 20.77
N SER A 419 -42.77 -10.17 19.68
CA SER A 419 -41.98 -11.41 19.59
C SER A 419 -40.84 -11.42 20.61
N CYS A 420 -40.12 -10.30 20.73
CA CYS A 420 -39.05 -10.18 21.73
C CYS A 420 -39.58 -10.22 23.17
N ILE A 421 -40.72 -9.58 23.48
CA ILE A 421 -41.36 -9.64 24.80
C ILE A 421 -41.72 -11.08 25.14
N GLN A 422 -42.35 -11.81 24.21
CA GLN A 422 -42.67 -13.20 24.41
C GLN A 422 -41.41 -14.05 24.66
N HIS A 423 -40.37 -13.83 23.82
CA HIS A 423 -39.10 -14.55 23.97
C HIS A 423 -38.42 -14.27 25.33
N PHE A 424 -38.40 -13.02 25.81
CA PHE A 424 -37.84 -12.68 27.12
C PHE A 424 -38.58 -13.36 28.25
N ASN A 425 -39.92 -13.41 28.16
CA ASN A 425 -40.74 -14.15 29.12
C ASN A 425 -40.41 -15.65 29.12
N ASP A 426 -40.28 -16.28 27.96
CA ASP A 426 -39.99 -17.70 27.81
C ASP A 426 -38.64 -18.11 28.41
N ILE A 427 -37.63 -17.22 28.32
CA ILE A 427 -36.28 -17.46 28.87
C ILE A 427 -36.10 -16.86 30.29
N ASN A 428 -37.13 -16.28 30.88
CA ASN A 428 -37.08 -15.59 32.16
C ASN A 428 -36.05 -14.45 32.23
N HIS A 429 -35.88 -13.68 31.16
CA HIS A 429 -35.01 -12.51 31.12
C HIS A 429 -35.77 -11.26 31.58
N ASP A 430 -35.14 -10.49 32.49
CA ASP A 430 -35.69 -9.22 32.95
C ASP A 430 -35.47 -8.13 31.88
N MET A 431 -36.55 -7.62 31.30
CA MET A 431 -36.55 -6.61 30.26
C MET A 431 -35.94 -5.26 30.68
N THR A 432 -35.79 -5.01 31.98
CA THR A 432 -35.13 -3.79 32.49
C THR A 432 -33.60 -3.90 32.43
N VAL A 433 -33.07 -5.11 32.24
CA VAL A 433 -31.64 -5.39 32.12
C VAL A 433 -31.24 -5.36 30.63
N HIS A 434 -30.63 -4.30 30.20
CA HIS A 434 -30.18 -4.10 28.81
C HIS A 434 -28.78 -4.70 28.59
N ASP A 435 -28.66 -6.00 28.73
CA ASP A 435 -27.43 -6.76 28.54
C ASP A 435 -27.29 -7.35 27.12
N VAL A 436 -26.24 -8.14 26.91
CA VAL A 436 -25.99 -8.85 25.64
C VAL A 436 -27.16 -9.77 25.24
N THR A 437 -27.93 -10.34 26.20
CA THR A 437 -29.10 -11.17 25.93
C THR A 437 -30.20 -10.31 25.31
N TYR A 438 -30.45 -9.14 25.89
CA TYR A 438 -31.45 -8.19 25.42
C TYR A 438 -31.15 -7.72 23.98
N GLU A 439 -29.89 -7.39 23.69
CA GLU A 439 -29.46 -6.93 22.35
C GLU A 439 -29.54 -8.07 21.33
N ASN A 440 -28.94 -9.23 21.65
CA ASN A 440 -28.82 -10.34 20.71
C ASN A 440 -30.16 -10.98 20.36
N SER A 441 -31.12 -10.97 21.27
CA SER A 441 -32.46 -11.50 21.01
C SER A 441 -33.18 -10.70 19.93
N GLN A 442 -33.09 -9.37 19.97
CA GLN A 442 -33.65 -8.49 18.93
C GLN A 442 -32.97 -8.72 17.56
N ALA A 443 -31.63 -8.84 17.53
CA ALA A 443 -30.91 -9.07 16.28
C ALA A 443 -31.25 -10.43 15.66
N ARG A 444 -31.43 -11.49 16.48
CA ARG A 444 -31.83 -12.82 15.99
C ARG A 444 -33.25 -12.82 15.48
N GLU A 445 -34.18 -12.16 16.15
CA GLU A 445 -35.56 -12.03 15.71
C GLU A 445 -35.66 -11.38 14.33
N ARG A 446 -34.91 -10.28 14.11
CA ARG A 446 -34.82 -9.65 12.80
C ARG A 446 -34.32 -10.62 11.73
N THR A 447 -33.27 -11.38 12.04
CA THR A 447 -32.70 -12.33 11.08
C THR A 447 -33.67 -13.47 10.77
N GLN A 448 -34.36 -13.99 11.75
CA GLN A 448 -35.38 -15.03 11.57
C GLN A 448 -36.48 -14.54 10.63
N ILE A 449 -37.03 -13.35 10.82
CA ILE A 449 -38.03 -12.75 9.95
C ILE A 449 -37.53 -12.62 8.50
N LEU A 450 -36.31 -12.15 8.31
CA LEU A 450 -35.73 -12.01 6.98
C LEU A 450 -35.61 -13.35 6.26
N MET A 451 -35.13 -14.39 6.96
CA MET A 451 -34.97 -15.74 6.41
C MET A 451 -36.32 -16.37 6.05
N ASP A 452 -37.33 -16.25 6.92
CA ASP A 452 -38.64 -16.82 6.68
C ASP A 452 -39.41 -16.12 5.57
N VAL A 453 -39.29 -14.77 5.46
CA VAL A 453 -39.87 -14.02 4.34
C VAL A 453 -39.17 -14.39 3.03
N ALA A 454 -37.85 -14.58 3.05
CA ALA A 454 -37.14 -15.03 1.85
C ALA A 454 -37.60 -16.42 1.41
N ASN A 455 -37.79 -17.35 2.34
CA ASN A 455 -38.34 -18.69 2.06
C ASN A 455 -39.75 -18.61 1.45
N GLN A 456 -40.65 -17.79 2.03
CA GLN A 456 -42.00 -17.59 1.51
C GLN A 456 -42.02 -17.05 0.07
N LEU A 457 -41.09 -16.20 -0.28
CA LEU A 457 -41.03 -15.51 -1.57
C LEU A 457 -40.08 -16.18 -2.58
N GLY A 458 -39.44 -17.29 -2.20
CA GLY A 458 -38.41 -17.94 -3.03
C GLY A 458 -37.22 -17.03 -3.35
N GLY A 459 -36.82 -16.21 -2.40
CA GLY A 459 -35.79 -15.20 -2.54
C GLY A 459 -34.51 -15.48 -1.75
N LEU A 460 -33.57 -14.55 -1.79
CA LEU A 460 -32.31 -14.58 -1.06
C LEU A 460 -32.25 -13.45 -0.04
N VAL A 461 -31.79 -13.75 1.19
CA VAL A 461 -31.43 -12.73 2.17
C VAL A 461 -30.07 -12.15 1.84
N ILE A 462 -30.01 -10.82 1.67
CA ILE A 462 -28.78 -10.08 1.41
C ILE A 462 -28.23 -9.52 2.73
N GLY A 463 -26.98 -9.87 3.03
CA GLY A 463 -26.27 -9.40 4.21
C GLY A 463 -25.75 -7.98 4.05
N THR A 464 -25.86 -7.24 5.12
CA THR A 464 -25.46 -5.82 5.19
C THR A 464 -24.15 -5.61 5.95
N GLY A 465 -23.70 -6.58 6.76
CA GLY A 465 -22.50 -6.47 7.60
C GLY A 465 -21.24 -6.16 6.79
N ASP A 466 -20.44 -5.24 7.29
CA ASP A 466 -19.23 -4.75 6.67
C ASP A 466 -17.95 -5.44 7.20
N LEU A 467 -16.81 -5.12 6.56
CA LEU A 467 -15.52 -5.70 6.89
C LEU A 467 -15.04 -5.34 8.30
N SER A 468 -15.28 -4.10 8.75
CA SER A 468 -14.82 -3.61 10.06
C SER A 468 -15.58 -4.28 11.21
N GLU A 469 -16.90 -4.44 11.04
CA GLU A 469 -17.74 -5.21 12.00
C GLU A 469 -17.28 -6.66 12.07
N LEU A 470 -17.00 -7.28 10.94
CA LEU A 470 -16.49 -8.65 10.88
C LEU A 470 -15.11 -8.78 11.54
N ALA A 471 -14.23 -7.79 11.39
CA ALA A 471 -12.92 -7.79 12.03
C ALA A 471 -13.01 -7.73 13.54
N LEU A 472 -13.85 -6.82 14.07
CA LEU A 472 -14.06 -6.64 15.51
C LEU A 472 -15.02 -7.68 16.12
N GLY A 473 -15.71 -8.47 15.27
CA GLY A 473 -16.80 -9.34 15.69
C GLY A 473 -17.95 -8.55 16.31
N TRP A 474 -18.17 -7.32 15.85
CA TRP A 474 -19.26 -6.44 16.30
C TRP A 474 -20.54 -6.75 15.52
N ALA A 475 -21.03 -7.95 15.72
CA ALA A 475 -22.25 -8.50 15.17
C ALA A 475 -22.76 -9.63 16.06
N THR A 476 -24.06 -9.83 16.09
CA THR A 476 -24.68 -10.93 16.85
C THR A 476 -24.47 -12.25 16.11
N TYR A 477 -23.80 -13.21 16.76
CA TYR A 477 -23.65 -14.56 16.21
C TYR A 477 -25.00 -15.20 15.95
N ASN A 478 -25.18 -15.75 14.75
CA ASN A 478 -26.45 -16.28 14.26
C ASN A 478 -27.59 -15.25 14.29
N GLY A 479 -27.25 -14.00 14.10
CA GLY A 479 -28.17 -12.87 13.95
C GLY A 479 -27.79 -12.08 12.71
N ASP A 480 -27.53 -10.80 12.87
CA ASP A 480 -27.20 -9.85 11.80
C ASP A 480 -25.91 -10.19 11.01
N HIS A 481 -25.02 -11.02 11.58
CA HIS A 481 -23.85 -11.51 10.84
C HIS A 481 -24.18 -12.58 9.79
N MET A 482 -25.39 -13.13 9.79
CA MET A 482 -25.80 -14.21 8.88
C MET A 482 -26.68 -13.69 7.74
N SER A 483 -26.43 -14.24 6.58
CA SER A 483 -27.20 -13.99 5.36
C SER A 483 -26.97 -15.11 4.34
N MET A 484 -27.69 -15.06 3.22
CA MET A 484 -27.45 -16.00 2.11
C MET A 484 -26.38 -15.48 1.14
N TYR A 485 -26.16 -14.16 1.10
CA TYR A 485 -25.07 -13.53 0.37
C TYR A 485 -24.73 -12.15 0.96
N GLY A 486 -23.49 -11.93 1.40
CA GLY A 486 -23.02 -10.68 2.02
C GLY A 486 -22.35 -9.75 1.00
N VAL A 487 -23.06 -8.73 0.55
CA VAL A 487 -22.53 -7.83 -0.48
C VAL A 487 -21.47 -6.84 0.03
N ASN A 488 -21.50 -6.53 1.34
CA ASN A 488 -20.58 -5.57 1.96
C ASN A 488 -19.42 -6.22 2.72
N GLY A 489 -19.35 -7.55 2.81
CA GLY A 489 -18.39 -8.25 3.68
C GLY A 489 -16.90 -7.98 3.40
N SER A 490 -16.57 -7.32 2.30
CA SER A 490 -15.21 -6.88 1.95
C SER A 490 -15.07 -5.34 1.90
N ILE A 491 -16.08 -4.60 2.34
CA ILE A 491 -16.09 -3.13 2.35
C ILE A 491 -15.95 -2.66 3.80
N PRO A 492 -14.88 -1.96 4.20
CA PRO A 492 -14.75 -1.44 5.56
C PRO A 492 -15.64 -0.22 5.80
N LYS A 493 -15.92 0.09 7.05
CA LYS A 493 -16.86 1.15 7.46
C LYS A 493 -16.51 2.53 6.89
N THR A 494 -15.22 2.87 6.85
CA THR A 494 -14.75 4.12 6.25
C THR A 494 -15.10 4.20 4.76
N LEU A 495 -14.96 3.09 4.04
CA LEU A 495 -15.30 3.02 2.62
C LEU A 495 -16.82 2.98 2.39
N VAL A 496 -17.61 2.31 3.27
CA VAL A 496 -19.09 2.35 3.23
C VAL A 496 -19.59 3.79 3.28
N LYS A 497 -19.10 4.56 4.26
CA LYS A 497 -19.44 5.97 4.41
C LYS A 497 -19.08 6.80 3.18
N TYR A 498 -17.90 6.56 2.64
CA TYR A 498 -17.40 7.25 1.46
C TYR A 498 -18.25 6.95 0.21
N LEU A 499 -18.57 5.68 -0.05
CA LEU A 499 -19.39 5.25 -1.19
C LEU A 499 -20.82 5.79 -1.10
N ALA A 500 -21.44 5.79 0.09
CA ALA A 500 -22.76 6.35 0.29
C ALA A 500 -22.78 7.87 -0.04
N ASN A 501 -21.77 8.60 0.42
CA ASN A 501 -21.60 10.02 0.10
C ASN A 501 -21.35 10.24 -1.40
N TRP A 502 -20.53 9.44 -2.03
CA TRP A 502 -20.25 9.50 -3.47
C TRP A 502 -21.53 9.30 -4.31
N VAL A 503 -22.36 8.29 -3.96
CA VAL A 503 -23.63 8.04 -4.64
C VAL A 503 -24.58 9.22 -4.46
N ALA A 504 -24.66 9.80 -3.26
CA ALA A 504 -25.48 10.96 -2.99
C ALA A 504 -25.13 12.15 -3.90
N LEU A 505 -23.83 12.35 -4.16
CA LEU A 505 -23.33 13.47 -4.96
C LEU A 505 -23.43 13.25 -6.48
N ASN A 506 -23.32 11.99 -6.96
CA ASN A 506 -23.12 11.67 -8.38
C ASN A 506 -24.24 10.84 -9.03
N GLY A 507 -25.18 10.29 -8.28
CA GLY A 507 -26.10 9.27 -8.82
C GLY A 507 -27.57 9.36 -8.45
N MET A 508 -28.02 10.45 -7.78
CA MET A 508 -29.36 10.55 -7.22
C MET A 508 -30.06 11.87 -7.58
N ASP A 509 -31.41 11.84 -7.58
CA ASP A 509 -32.23 13.04 -7.58
C ASP A 509 -32.13 13.80 -6.24
N ASN A 510 -32.65 15.03 -6.20
CA ASN A 510 -32.48 15.91 -5.04
C ASN A 510 -33.08 15.36 -3.73
N GLU A 511 -34.19 14.64 -3.79
CA GLU A 511 -34.86 14.10 -2.59
C GLU A 511 -34.09 12.92 -2.01
N SER A 512 -33.69 11.97 -2.86
CA SER A 512 -32.86 10.84 -2.49
C SER A 512 -31.49 11.27 -1.96
N ARG A 513 -30.91 12.32 -2.56
CA ARG A 513 -29.65 12.92 -2.11
C ARG A 513 -29.72 13.44 -0.68
N ILE A 514 -30.78 14.17 -0.33
CA ILE A 514 -30.97 14.70 1.03
C ILE A 514 -31.05 13.55 2.04
N THR A 515 -31.82 12.53 1.74
CA THR A 515 -31.96 11.33 2.59
C THR A 515 -30.63 10.62 2.78
N LEU A 516 -29.85 10.41 1.70
CA LEU A 516 -28.54 9.77 1.79
C LEU A 516 -27.53 10.58 2.61
N LEU A 517 -27.50 11.91 2.45
CA LEU A 517 -26.62 12.76 3.23
C LEU A 517 -27.01 12.76 4.71
N ASP A 518 -28.30 12.71 5.04
CA ASP A 518 -28.75 12.57 6.43
C ASP A 518 -28.36 11.22 7.05
N ILE A 519 -28.39 10.13 6.27
CA ILE A 519 -27.89 8.82 6.68
C ILE A 519 -26.38 8.88 6.96
N VAL A 520 -25.60 9.53 6.09
CA VAL A 520 -24.13 9.69 6.24
C VAL A 520 -23.76 10.45 7.51
N ASP A 521 -24.60 11.42 7.89
CA ASP A 521 -24.42 12.24 9.11
C ASP A 521 -24.99 11.60 10.38
N THR A 522 -25.71 10.49 10.26
CA THR A 522 -26.27 9.80 11.43
C THR A 522 -25.17 9.05 12.19
N PRO A 523 -25.05 9.22 13.52
CA PRO A 523 -24.08 8.48 14.32
C PRO A 523 -24.31 6.97 14.23
N ILE A 524 -23.22 6.22 14.12
CA ILE A 524 -23.29 4.74 14.05
C ILE A 524 -23.74 4.18 15.40
N SER A 525 -24.85 3.44 15.39
CA SER A 525 -25.44 2.81 16.57
C SER A 525 -26.09 1.48 16.21
N PRO A 526 -26.01 0.46 17.06
CA PRO A 526 -26.74 -0.80 16.86
C PRO A 526 -28.25 -0.68 17.04
N GLU A 527 -28.75 0.43 17.61
CA GLU A 527 -30.17 0.71 17.86
C GLU A 527 -30.94 -0.43 18.57
N LEU A 528 -30.27 -1.07 19.52
CA LEU A 528 -30.82 -2.19 20.28
C LEU A 528 -31.26 -1.75 21.70
N ILE A 529 -30.68 -0.70 22.24
CA ILE A 529 -31.00 -0.10 23.53
C ILE A 529 -31.91 1.10 23.34
N PRO A 530 -32.97 1.30 24.17
CA PRO A 530 -33.87 2.44 24.08
C PRO A 530 -33.12 3.79 24.09
N ALA A 531 -33.60 4.74 23.28
CA ALA A 531 -33.12 6.12 23.26
C ALA A 531 -33.27 6.79 24.63
N ASP A 532 -32.59 7.93 24.84
CA ASP A 532 -32.76 8.74 26.03
C ASP A 532 -34.15 9.43 26.06
N GLU A 533 -34.45 10.12 27.16
CA GLU A 533 -35.74 10.83 27.35
C GLU A 533 -35.99 11.92 26.28
N ASN A 534 -34.95 12.35 25.55
CA ASN A 534 -35.01 13.34 24.49
C ASN A 534 -35.02 12.72 23.08
N GLY A 535 -35.06 11.39 22.97
CA GLY A 535 -35.03 10.66 21.70
C GLY A 535 -33.66 10.53 21.06
N ASN A 536 -32.57 10.87 21.76
CA ASN A 536 -31.22 10.76 21.23
C ASN A 536 -30.66 9.33 21.39
N ILE A 537 -29.78 8.95 20.48
CA ILE A 537 -29.04 7.67 20.53
C ILE A 537 -28.19 7.64 21.80
N LYS A 538 -28.52 6.73 22.74
CA LYS A 538 -27.84 6.58 24.02
C LYS A 538 -26.52 5.82 23.90
N GLN A 539 -26.42 4.91 22.93
CA GLN A 539 -25.25 4.05 22.74
C GLN A 539 -24.65 4.29 21.36
N LYS A 540 -23.51 4.96 21.29
CA LYS A 540 -22.72 5.05 20.07
C LYS A 540 -21.77 3.86 20.00
N THR A 541 -21.71 3.21 18.87
CA THR A 541 -20.81 2.06 18.66
C THR A 541 -19.34 2.44 18.92
N GLU A 542 -18.93 3.61 18.45
CA GLU A 542 -17.52 4.07 18.59
C GLU A 542 -17.12 4.37 20.04
N ASP A 543 -18.06 4.66 20.94
CA ASP A 543 -17.76 4.81 22.37
C ASP A 543 -17.36 3.47 23.01
N LEU A 544 -17.85 2.35 22.47
CA LEU A 544 -17.63 1.00 22.99
C LEU A 544 -16.47 0.26 22.33
N VAL A 545 -16.37 0.37 21.01
CA VAL A 545 -15.36 -0.37 20.23
C VAL A 545 -14.23 0.52 19.71
N GLY A 546 -14.40 1.82 19.72
CA GLY A 546 -13.45 2.81 19.19
C GLY A 546 -13.76 3.31 17.79
N PRO A 547 -13.05 4.36 17.35
CA PRO A 547 -13.20 4.94 16.02
C PRO A 547 -12.92 3.92 14.92
N TYR A 548 -13.86 3.76 13.99
CA TYR A 548 -13.69 2.82 12.88
C TYR A 548 -12.51 3.16 11.98
N GLU A 549 -12.15 4.43 11.82
CA GLU A 549 -11.00 4.82 11.02
C GLU A 549 -9.67 4.27 11.57
N LEU A 550 -9.51 4.22 12.90
CA LEU A 550 -8.36 3.56 13.51
C LEU A 550 -8.39 2.05 13.29
N HIS A 551 -9.55 1.41 13.47
CA HIS A 551 -9.69 -0.04 13.27
C HIS A 551 -9.45 -0.44 11.81
N ASP A 552 -9.95 0.32 10.85
CA ASP A 552 -9.72 0.08 9.43
C ASP A 552 -8.24 0.23 9.08
N PHE A 553 -7.56 1.24 9.64
CA PHE A 553 -6.13 1.39 9.50
C PHE A 553 -5.38 0.18 10.07
N PHE A 554 -5.69 -0.22 11.32
CA PHE A 554 -5.06 -1.38 11.96
C PHE A 554 -5.30 -2.67 11.18
N LEU A 555 -6.53 -2.89 10.75
CA LEU A 555 -6.93 -4.04 9.94
C LEU A 555 -6.14 -4.12 8.63
N TYR A 556 -5.99 -2.99 7.94
CA TYR A 556 -5.22 -2.93 6.70
C TYR A 556 -3.76 -3.30 6.92
N GLN A 557 -3.10 -2.67 7.89
CA GLN A 557 -1.69 -2.94 8.18
C GLN A 557 -1.46 -4.38 8.67
N PHE A 558 -2.37 -4.88 9.49
CA PHE A 558 -2.29 -6.23 10.05
C PHE A 558 -2.48 -7.31 8.99
N LEU A 559 -3.54 -7.22 8.16
CA LEU A 559 -3.86 -8.26 7.18
C LEU A 559 -3.07 -8.14 5.88
N ARG A 560 -2.90 -6.92 5.38
CA ARG A 560 -2.27 -6.70 4.08
C ARG A 560 -0.76 -6.93 4.13
N PHE A 561 -0.12 -6.54 5.24
CA PHE A 561 1.33 -6.55 5.36
C PHE A 561 1.85 -7.45 6.48
N GLY A 562 1.00 -7.96 7.36
CA GLY A 562 1.40 -8.77 8.50
C GLY A 562 2.21 -8.00 9.53
N PHE A 563 2.01 -6.70 9.65
CA PHE A 563 2.78 -5.87 10.57
C PHE A 563 2.46 -6.20 12.03
N ARG A 564 3.48 -6.12 12.85
CA ARG A 564 3.41 -6.27 14.30
C ARG A 564 2.80 -5.02 14.96
N PRO A 565 2.19 -5.14 16.15
CA PRO A 565 1.55 -4.02 16.85
C PRO A 565 2.42 -2.78 17.00
N ALA A 566 3.71 -2.90 17.35
CA ALA A 566 4.59 -1.77 17.50
C ALA A 566 4.78 -0.96 16.21
N LYS A 567 4.86 -1.63 15.06
CA LYS A 567 4.93 -0.95 13.77
C LYS A 567 3.60 -0.32 13.39
N ILE A 568 2.48 -1.00 13.64
CA ILE A 568 1.13 -0.45 13.39
C ILE A 568 0.91 0.80 14.23
N PHE A 569 1.29 0.78 15.50
CA PHE A 569 1.24 1.93 16.39
C PHE A 569 2.07 3.10 15.87
N PHE A 570 3.33 2.86 15.50
CA PHE A 570 4.22 3.88 14.93
C PHE A 570 3.62 4.54 13.68
N LEU A 571 3.08 3.73 12.75
CA LEU A 571 2.46 4.26 11.53
C LEU A 571 1.17 5.03 11.83
N ALA A 572 0.35 4.54 12.76
CA ALA A 572 -0.89 5.21 13.17
C ALA A 572 -0.59 6.55 13.86
N SER A 573 0.44 6.62 14.74
CA SER A 573 0.85 7.87 15.39
C SER A 573 1.31 8.94 14.39
N ILE A 574 1.82 8.54 13.22
CA ILE A 574 2.14 9.48 12.13
C ILE A 574 0.89 9.85 11.33
N ALA A 575 0.08 8.86 10.94
CA ALA A 575 -1.10 9.05 10.09
C ALA A 575 -2.19 9.89 10.77
N PHE A 576 -2.34 9.75 12.07
CA PHE A 576 -3.40 10.38 12.87
C PHE A 576 -2.90 11.42 13.89
N ARG A 577 -1.66 11.92 13.76
CA ARG A 577 -1.02 12.84 14.72
C ARG A 577 -1.83 14.09 15.07
N ASP A 578 -2.67 14.55 14.12
CA ASP A 578 -3.49 15.75 14.28
C ASP A 578 -4.91 15.43 14.80
N THR A 579 -5.24 14.13 14.97
CA THR A 579 -6.59 13.66 15.31
C THR A 579 -6.63 12.90 16.65
N TYR A 580 -5.64 12.04 16.90
CA TYR A 580 -5.59 11.19 18.10
C TYR A 580 -4.22 11.25 18.78
N ASP A 581 -4.23 11.24 20.10
CA ASP A 581 -3.01 11.07 20.91
C ASP A 581 -2.56 9.60 20.92
N GLU A 582 -1.31 9.37 21.32
CA GLU A 582 -0.69 8.05 21.36
C GLU A 582 -1.38 7.11 22.37
N GLU A 583 -1.89 7.62 23.49
CA GLU A 583 -2.64 6.83 24.47
C GLU A 583 -3.94 6.27 23.86
N THR A 584 -4.67 7.08 23.13
CA THR A 584 -5.88 6.70 22.41
C THR A 584 -5.57 5.64 21.35
N ILE A 585 -4.52 5.84 20.53
CA ILE A 585 -4.10 4.87 19.53
C ILE A 585 -3.72 3.53 20.17
N LYS A 586 -2.89 3.55 21.21
CA LYS A 586 -2.48 2.36 21.98
C LYS A 586 -3.69 1.60 22.55
N LYS A 587 -4.61 2.33 23.20
CA LYS A 587 -5.85 1.76 23.74
C LYS A 587 -6.63 0.98 22.70
N TRP A 588 -6.90 1.59 21.54
CA TRP A 588 -7.74 1.00 20.52
C TRP A 588 -7.03 -0.10 19.73
N LEU A 589 -5.71 0.00 19.54
CA LEU A 589 -4.91 -1.09 18.97
C LEU A 589 -4.93 -2.34 19.88
N THR A 590 -4.83 -2.16 21.19
CA THR A 590 -4.94 -3.27 22.17
C THR A 590 -6.32 -3.92 22.10
N ILE A 591 -7.39 -3.13 22.02
CA ILE A 591 -8.77 -3.61 21.88
C ILE A 591 -8.95 -4.33 20.54
N PHE A 592 -8.42 -3.77 19.44
CA PHE A 592 -8.44 -4.41 18.13
C PHE A 592 -7.79 -5.80 18.18
N CYS A 593 -6.56 -5.91 18.67
CA CYS A 593 -5.86 -7.20 18.76
C CYS A 593 -6.66 -8.20 19.60
N ARG A 594 -7.16 -7.79 20.78
CA ARG A 594 -7.95 -8.66 21.65
C ARG A 594 -9.21 -9.16 20.95
N ARG A 595 -10.00 -8.26 20.39
CA ARG A 595 -11.28 -8.61 19.74
C ARG A 595 -11.06 -9.41 18.46
N PHE A 596 -10.08 -9.05 17.65
CA PHE A 596 -9.77 -9.75 16.40
C PHE A 596 -9.52 -11.26 16.65
N PHE A 597 -8.78 -11.61 17.69
CA PHE A 597 -8.56 -13.02 18.04
C PHE A 597 -9.80 -13.66 18.71
N GLN A 598 -10.36 -13.03 19.72
CA GLN A 598 -11.48 -13.60 20.47
C GLN A 598 -12.74 -13.85 19.65
N GLN A 599 -12.96 -13.05 18.59
CA GLN A 599 -14.17 -13.12 17.76
C GLN A 599 -13.99 -13.95 16.49
N GLN A 600 -12.89 -14.68 16.34
CA GLN A 600 -12.64 -15.50 15.14
C GLN A 600 -13.73 -16.54 14.87
N PHE A 601 -14.34 -17.12 15.91
CA PHE A 601 -15.40 -18.11 15.76
C PHE A 601 -16.59 -17.60 14.93
N LYS A 602 -16.88 -16.28 15.00
CA LYS A 602 -17.94 -15.66 14.18
C LYS A 602 -17.54 -15.65 12.69
N ARG A 603 -16.27 -15.41 12.40
CA ARG A 603 -15.76 -15.38 11.02
C ARG A 603 -15.66 -16.75 10.36
N SER A 604 -15.58 -17.82 11.16
CA SER A 604 -15.50 -19.19 10.65
C SER A 604 -16.72 -19.62 9.84
N CYS A 605 -17.87 -18.97 10.03
CA CYS A 605 -19.13 -19.28 9.35
C CYS A 605 -19.67 -18.10 8.52
N LEU A 606 -18.80 -17.20 8.04
CA LEU A 606 -19.23 -16.07 7.23
C LEU A 606 -19.94 -16.50 5.93
N PRO A 607 -21.02 -15.79 5.55
CA PRO A 607 -21.67 -15.95 4.26
C PRO A 607 -20.72 -15.74 3.09
N ASP A 608 -21.08 -16.26 1.92
CA ASP A 608 -20.41 -15.90 0.68
C ASP A 608 -20.62 -14.41 0.36
N GLY A 609 -19.62 -13.81 -0.25
CA GLY A 609 -19.66 -12.42 -0.71
C GLY A 609 -18.49 -12.10 -1.64
N PRO A 610 -18.55 -11.02 -2.42
CA PRO A 610 -17.48 -10.65 -3.34
C PRO A 610 -16.30 -10.08 -2.57
N LYS A 611 -15.08 -10.44 -2.99
CA LYS A 611 -13.86 -9.73 -2.59
C LYS A 611 -13.71 -8.50 -3.45
N VAL A 612 -13.68 -7.32 -2.83
CA VAL A 612 -13.58 -6.03 -3.53
C VAL A 612 -12.16 -5.49 -3.48
N GLY A 613 -11.59 -5.37 -2.30
CA GLY A 613 -10.25 -4.83 -2.09
C GLY A 613 -9.17 -5.90 -1.89
N SER A 614 -7.97 -5.45 -1.57
CA SER A 614 -6.82 -6.33 -1.29
C SER A 614 -6.94 -7.09 0.05
N VAL A 615 -7.84 -6.66 0.94
CA VAL A 615 -8.09 -7.22 2.26
C VAL A 615 -9.50 -7.80 2.33
N SER A 616 -9.64 -9.01 2.85
CA SER A 616 -10.91 -9.70 3.10
C SER A 616 -10.73 -10.66 4.27
N LEU A 617 -11.85 -11.02 4.91
CA LEU A 617 -11.87 -11.95 6.06
C LEU A 617 -12.58 -13.27 5.73
N SER A 618 -12.78 -13.58 4.43
CA SER A 618 -13.40 -14.83 4.02
C SER A 618 -12.58 -16.05 4.51
N PRO A 619 -13.19 -16.97 5.28
CA PRO A 619 -12.49 -18.16 5.77
C PRO A 619 -12.18 -19.16 4.65
N ARG A 620 -12.77 -19.00 3.47
CA ARG A 620 -12.57 -19.87 2.30
C ARG A 620 -11.28 -19.55 1.53
N GLY A 621 -10.75 -18.32 1.64
CA GLY A 621 -9.58 -17.90 0.87
C GLY A 621 -8.63 -16.97 1.59
N ASP A 622 -9.12 -15.86 2.11
CA ASP A 622 -8.25 -14.75 2.52
C ASP A 622 -7.68 -14.87 3.93
N TRP A 623 -8.51 -15.27 4.92
CA TRP A 623 -8.06 -15.35 6.31
C TRP A 623 -8.50 -16.65 6.98
N ARG A 624 -7.55 -17.52 7.27
CA ARG A 624 -7.76 -18.83 7.92
C ARG A 624 -7.02 -18.86 9.24
N MET A 625 -7.72 -18.51 10.30
CA MET A 625 -7.18 -18.54 11.66
C MET A 625 -7.97 -19.52 12.52
N PRO A 626 -7.33 -20.35 13.37
CA PRO A 626 -8.04 -21.13 14.37
C PRO A 626 -8.86 -20.23 15.32
N SER A 627 -10.07 -20.64 15.68
CA SER A 627 -10.94 -19.86 16.56
C SER A 627 -10.45 -19.78 18.00
N ASP A 628 -9.52 -20.64 18.38
CA ASP A 628 -8.89 -20.75 19.69
C ASP A 628 -7.43 -20.26 19.71
N ALA A 629 -7.00 -19.52 18.66
CA ALA A 629 -5.67 -18.92 18.60
C ALA A 629 -5.47 -17.89 19.72
N SER A 630 -4.32 -17.93 20.38
CA SER A 630 -3.98 -17.01 21.47
C SER A 630 -3.46 -15.65 20.93
N ALA A 631 -3.99 -14.56 21.49
CA ALA A 631 -3.53 -13.21 21.23
C ALA A 631 -2.32 -12.78 22.10
N ALA A 632 -1.79 -13.66 22.97
CA ALA A 632 -0.86 -13.28 24.04
C ALA A 632 0.35 -12.50 23.55
N SER A 633 0.98 -12.90 22.44
CA SER A 633 2.15 -12.20 21.88
C SER A 633 1.83 -10.80 21.40
N TRP A 634 0.71 -10.61 20.72
CA TRP A 634 0.27 -9.30 20.23
C TRP A 634 -0.12 -8.36 21.37
N LEU A 635 -0.84 -8.88 22.39
CA LEU A 635 -1.24 -8.10 23.56
C LEU A 635 -0.03 -7.69 24.40
N LYS A 636 0.93 -8.60 24.60
CA LYS A 636 2.18 -8.28 25.29
C LYS A 636 2.93 -7.13 24.61
N GLU A 637 3.03 -7.19 23.28
CA GLU A 637 3.68 -6.11 22.53
C GLU A 637 2.91 -4.77 22.62
N CYS A 638 1.57 -4.81 22.65
CA CYS A 638 0.77 -3.61 22.90
C CYS A 638 0.99 -3.02 24.30
N GLU A 639 1.26 -3.84 25.30
CA GLU A 639 1.58 -3.39 26.67
C GLU A 639 2.92 -2.67 26.74
N GLU A 640 3.88 -3.11 25.91
CA GLU A 640 5.25 -2.58 25.85
C GLU A 640 5.38 -1.26 25.03
N LEU A 641 4.32 -0.77 24.39
CA LEU A 641 4.27 0.47 23.59
C LEU A 641 4.42 1.76 24.42
#